data_8c09f0edf94ba234fb44ba414b1319ac
#
_entry.id   8c09f0edf94ba234fb44ba414b1319ac
#
_cell.length_a   1.000
_cell.length_b   1.000
_cell.length_c   1.000
_cell.angle_alpha   90.00
_cell.angle_beta   90.00
_cell.angle_gamma   90.00
#
_symmetry.space_group_name_H-M   'P 1'
#
loop_
_entity.id
_entity.type
_entity.pdbx_description
1 polymer ?
#
loop_
_entity_poly.entity_id
_entity_poly.type
_entity_poly.pdbx_seq_one_letter_code
_entity_poly.pdbx_strand_id
1 'polypeptide(L)'
;MSRKRYLNKKPLHEARAEMLLHATPLCTDETVDIENSLGRITADAVYASESVPHYHGAAMDGIAIRAEDSFGASEGCAITFEKGSPESVERPFVYVDTGNALPPWANAVVMIEKVFAGASTTEGLPSLSPPDAAVGVDDGCCGPDDEPDPQHDHEEGAEPVSGTHWGEVHVRIASTPWQHVRLVGEDVVASEPLLPRGHRIRPFDVAALIAAGRDQVAVRPRPRVAILPTGTELIEPGAPREPGRVVEFNSRMIAAFVQEWGGAPVRLPPVVDDPEILQQRLTQALEDADLVCVIAGSSAGEHDFTASTLAGMGELLAHGVDVMPGKPAIVASLAPPVDASHDATRIALGMPGYPVSSAIICRELLEPLLSHLLGTAMSDRVKIAAVAPRKLPSRLGQEEFIRVTLGRVGDRLLLSPLPRGAGAITTMVKADGFLRVPPLVEGINAGDEVEVELLRPAAEVEGTVLVTGSHDPMLGVLENVLKMDFPSSKLATSSVGSLAGLLALGRGEAHMAATHLLDPDTGTYNLPDIQRLIPEVPVRIVTLAVREQGLLVAPGNPHGLRGISDLVQAGIRFVNRQRGAGTRVLLDFHLEQAGIDPDRIDGYDHEVFTHTATAVAVSSGLVDAGLGVRSAAAALGLDFISVDREDYDLVLREDFAESPIGEALLSVLQGEELRRAIDSVPGYETASTGREKKLNPS
;
A
#
# COMPACT_ATOMS: atom_id res chain seq x y z
N MET A 1 4.47 -39.06 26.40
CA MET A 1 4.81 -37.79 27.06
C MET A 1 3.63 -36.82 26.95
N SER A 2 3.24 -36.18 28.05
CA SER A 2 2.12 -35.23 28.07
C SER A 2 2.48 -34.03 27.19
N ARG A 3 1.69 -33.69 26.15
CA ARG A 3 1.84 -32.49 25.31
C ARG A 3 1.73 -31.26 26.21
N LYS A 4 2.85 -30.57 26.52
CA LYS A 4 2.84 -29.29 27.23
C LYS A 4 2.34 -28.21 26.26
N ARG A 5 1.04 -27.89 26.31
CA ARG A 5 0.45 -26.79 25.55
C ARG A 5 0.68 -25.49 26.33
N TYR A 6 1.40 -24.52 25.70
CA TYR A 6 1.56 -23.15 26.20
C TYR A 6 1.86 -23.03 27.71
N LEU A 7 3.12 -22.87 28.04
CA LEU A 7 3.59 -22.81 29.43
C LEU A 7 3.23 -21.47 30.13
N ASN A 8 3.13 -20.38 29.39
CA ASN A 8 2.90 -19.02 29.91
C ASN A 8 2.14 -18.18 28.90
N LYS A 9 0.85 -18.50 28.70
CA LYS A 9 -0.01 -17.78 27.76
C LYS A 9 -0.47 -16.46 28.36
N LYS A 10 -0.33 -15.35 27.60
CA LYS A 10 -0.66 -13.99 28.04
C LYS A 10 -1.55 -13.23 27.04
N PRO A 11 -2.39 -12.30 27.53
CA PRO A 11 -3.00 -11.29 26.67
C PRO A 11 -1.94 -10.50 25.90
N LEU A 12 -2.28 -10.06 24.68
CA LEU A 12 -1.34 -9.34 23.79
C LEU A 12 -0.73 -8.10 24.47
N HIS A 13 -1.55 -7.30 25.14
CA HIS A 13 -1.11 -6.06 25.80
C HIS A 13 -0.16 -6.34 26.97
N GLU A 14 -0.35 -7.42 27.73
CA GLU A 14 0.54 -7.83 28.82
C GLU A 14 1.88 -8.35 28.28
N ALA A 15 1.84 -9.22 27.26
CA ALA A 15 3.04 -9.74 26.63
C ALA A 15 3.91 -8.60 26.02
N ARG A 16 3.27 -7.61 25.41
CA ARG A 16 3.94 -6.40 24.89
C ARG A 16 4.55 -5.57 26.00
N ALA A 17 3.80 -5.26 27.05
CA ALA A 17 4.27 -4.44 28.15
C ALA A 17 5.47 -5.07 28.83
N GLU A 18 5.43 -6.36 29.12
CA GLU A 18 6.52 -7.10 29.74
C GLU A 18 7.75 -7.19 28.84
N MET A 19 7.56 -7.42 27.54
CA MET A 19 8.64 -7.38 26.55
C MET A 19 9.38 -6.03 26.58
N LEU A 20 8.65 -4.93 26.57
CA LEU A 20 9.24 -3.59 26.57
C LEU A 20 9.94 -3.25 27.90
N LEU A 21 9.50 -3.80 29.03
CA LEU A 21 10.18 -3.66 30.31
C LEU A 21 11.56 -4.34 30.34
N HIS A 22 11.74 -5.43 29.59
CA HIS A 22 13.00 -6.15 29.48
C HIS A 22 13.89 -5.66 28.35
N ALA A 23 13.35 -4.86 27.41
CA ALA A 23 14.10 -4.29 26.31
C ALA A 23 14.79 -2.99 26.74
N THR A 24 16.08 -2.89 26.51
CA THR A 24 16.85 -1.67 26.80
C THR A 24 17.00 -0.84 25.53
N PRO A 25 16.59 0.45 25.51
CA PRO A 25 16.83 1.33 24.37
C PRO A 25 18.32 1.39 24.00
N LEU A 26 18.62 1.48 22.72
CA LEU A 26 20.00 1.66 22.25
C LEU A 26 20.47 3.06 22.67
N CYS A 27 21.43 3.12 23.60
CA CYS A 27 21.98 4.36 24.15
C CYS A 27 23.23 4.85 23.44
N THR A 28 23.80 4.04 22.53
CA THR A 28 24.93 4.44 21.70
C THR A 28 24.47 5.34 20.55
N ASP A 29 25.38 6.11 20.02
CA ASP A 29 25.19 6.91 18.82
C ASP A 29 26.26 6.53 17.79
N GLU A 30 25.92 6.77 16.54
CA GLU A 30 26.84 6.68 15.41
C GLU A 30 26.79 7.99 14.62
N THR A 31 27.92 8.41 14.08
CA THR A 31 27.98 9.58 13.23
C THR A 31 27.86 9.13 11.78
N VAL A 32 26.94 9.73 11.06
CA VAL A 32 26.71 9.46 9.64
C VAL A 32 26.80 10.76 8.83
N ASP A 33 27.22 10.64 7.58
CA ASP A 33 27.16 11.75 6.63
C ASP A 33 25.71 12.15 6.40
N ILE A 34 25.44 13.44 6.21
CA ILE A 34 24.08 13.97 6.07
C ILE A 34 23.31 13.29 4.93
N GLU A 35 23.96 12.97 3.82
CA GLU A 35 23.36 12.27 2.67
C GLU A 35 22.80 10.88 3.06
N ASN A 36 23.38 10.23 4.09
CA ASN A 36 22.98 8.93 4.60
C ASN A 36 22.03 9.01 5.82
N SER A 37 21.65 10.22 6.20
CA SER A 37 20.87 10.46 7.43
C SER A 37 19.35 10.33 7.27
N LEU A 38 18.82 10.31 6.06
CA LEU A 38 17.39 10.24 5.80
C LEU A 38 16.73 9.04 6.53
N GLY A 39 15.66 9.34 7.28
CA GLY A 39 14.91 8.35 8.05
C GLY A 39 15.60 7.88 9.33
N ARG A 40 16.83 8.34 9.62
CA ARG A 40 17.54 8.08 10.87
C ARG A 40 16.95 8.91 12.01
N ILE A 41 17.24 8.53 13.23
CA ILE A 41 16.77 9.22 14.45
C ILE A 41 17.96 9.96 15.06
N THR A 42 17.81 11.27 15.31
CA THR A 42 18.85 12.05 15.96
C THR A 42 19.16 11.51 17.36
N ALA A 43 20.43 11.25 17.64
CA ALA A 43 20.86 10.77 18.95
C ALA A 43 20.83 11.88 20.00
N ASP A 44 21.09 13.11 19.58
CA ASP A 44 21.04 14.32 20.41
C ASP A 44 20.48 15.50 19.61
N ALA A 45 20.26 16.65 20.28
CA ALA A 45 19.87 17.87 19.61
C ALA A 45 20.98 18.35 18.65
N VAL A 46 20.60 18.76 17.46
CA VAL A 46 21.51 19.27 16.44
C VAL A 46 21.39 20.78 16.35
N TYR A 47 22.52 21.46 16.38
CA TYR A 47 22.60 22.93 16.33
C TYR A 47 23.20 23.39 15.04
N ALA A 48 22.80 24.55 14.54
CA ALA A 48 23.40 25.20 13.40
C ALA A 48 24.89 25.52 13.67
N SER A 49 25.77 25.17 12.74
CA SER A 49 27.20 25.57 12.78
C SER A 49 27.37 26.95 12.20
N GLU A 50 26.56 27.31 11.22
CA GLU A 50 26.58 28.57 10.48
C GLU A 50 25.20 29.18 10.44
N SER A 51 25.15 30.50 10.32
CA SER A 51 23.89 31.20 10.10
C SER A 51 23.40 31.03 8.66
N VAL A 52 22.08 31.01 8.47
CA VAL A 52 21.47 30.87 7.14
C VAL A 52 20.57 32.09 6.87
N PRO A 53 20.85 32.86 5.84
CA PRO A 53 22.09 32.94 5.06
C PRO A 53 23.30 33.36 5.91
N HIS A 54 24.51 33.04 5.48
CA HIS A 54 25.73 33.38 6.21
C HIS A 54 26.29 34.80 5.85
N TYR A 55 25.63 35.50 4.94
CA TYR A 55 25.90 36.90 4.57
C TYR A 55 24.60 37.65 4.29
N HIS A 56 24.66 39.00 4.30
CA HIS A 56 23.55 39.80 3.84
C HIS A 56 23.48 39.74 2.32
N GLY A 57 22.40 39.16 1.78
CA GLY A 57 22.19 38.98 0.36
C GLY A 57 21.11 39.89 -0.23
N ALA A 58 21.24 40.23 -1.50
CA ALA A 58 20.20 40.92 -2.24
C ALA A 58 18.99 39.97 -2.40
N ALA A 59 17.78 40.42 -2.01
CA ALA A 59 16.54 39.69 -2.22
C ALA A 59 15.94 39.90 -3.60
N MET A 60 16.40 40.93 -4.32
CA MET A 60 15.92 41.32 -5.65
C MET A 60 17.08 41.80 -6.49
N ASP A 61 16.94 41.74 -7.82
CA ASP A 61 17.89 42.33 -8.77
C ASP A 61 17.74 43.88 -8.72
N GLY A 62 18.86 44.55 -8.69
CA GLY A 62 18.85 46.02 -8.58
C GLY A 62 20.18 46.64 -8.22
N ILE A 63 20.12 47.72 -7.41
CA ILE A 63 21.30 48.41 -6.92
C ILE A 63 21.34 48.35 -5.39
N ALA A 64 22.50 47.98 -4.84
CA ALA A 64 22.77 48.06 -3.41
C ALA A 64 23.25 49.49 -3.06
N ILE A 65 22.60 50.09 -2.04
CA ILE A 65 22.86 51.47 -1.58
C ILE A 65 22.88 51.55 -0.05
N ARG A 66 23.29 52.66 0.49
CA ARG A 66 22.93 53.07 1.86
C ARG A 66 21.52 53.64 1.82
N ALA A 67 20.61 53.11 2.62
CA ALA A 67 19.21 53.54 2.65
C ALA A 67 19.09 55.08 2.91
N GLU A 68 19.96 55.58 3.79
CA GLU A 68 20.00 56.98 4.19
C GLU A 68 20.23 57.95 3.00
N ASP A 69 21.02 57.52 2.01
CA ASP A 69 21.34 58.29 0.83
C ASP A 69 20.11 58.47 -0.10
N SER A 70 19.07 57.65 0.09
CA SER A 70 17.82 57.73 -0.66
C SER A 70 16.74 58.56 0.01
N PHE A 71 16.96 59.03 1.24
CA PHE A 71 15.94 59.77 1.97
C PHE A 71 15.63 61.12 1.31
N GLY A 72 14.34 61.37 1.13
CA GLY A 72 13.84 62.50 0.37
C GLY A 72 13.57 62.22 -1.12
N ALA A 73 13.94 61.02 -1.61
CA ALA A 73 13.57 60.62 -2.96
C ALA A 73 12.05 60.47 -3.09
N SER A 74 11.49 61.05 -4.15
CA SER A 74 10.07 60.96 -4.51
C SER A 74 9.93 61.13 -6.02
N GLU A 75 8.73 60.87 -6.56
CA GLU A 75 8.50 61.04 -7.99
C GLU A 75 8.82 62.44 -8.51
N GLY A 76 8.64 63.45 -7.67
CA GLY A 76 8.99 64.85 -7.99
C GLY A 76 10.42 65.25 -7.63
N CYS A 77 11.18 64.42 -6.91
CA CYS A 77 12.54 64.70 -6.47
C CYS A 77 13.39 63.42 -6.57
N ALA A 78 14.04 63.23 -7.73
CA ALA A 78 14.95 62.11 -7.92
C ALA A 78 16.29 62.37 -7.23
N ILE A 79 16.87 61.34 -6.60
CA ILE A 79 18.21 61.36 -6.03
C ILE A 79 19.16 60.61 -6.96
N THR A 80 20.31 61.21 -7.23
CA THR A 80 21.32 60.63 -8.10
C THR A 80 22.33 59.81 -7.29
N PHE A 81 22.66 58.63 -7.81
CA PHE A 81 23.68 57.72 -7.30
C PHE A 81 24.72 57.48 -8.36
N GLU A 82 25.97 57.31 -7.97
CA GLU A 82 27.11 57.05 -8.84
C GLU A 82 27.69 55.66 -8.55
N LYS A 83 28.06 54.92 -9.61
CA LYS A 83 28.66 53.62 -9.46
C LYS A 83 30.04 53.72 -8.78
N GLY A 84 30.18 53.08 -7.62
CA GLY A 84 31.43 53.16 -6.86
C GLY A 84 31.31 52.68 -5.42
N SER A 85 32.24 53.16 -4.59
CA SER A 85 32.25 52.92 -3.14
C SER A 85 32.21 54.25 -2.38
N PRO A 86 31.90 54.25 -1.07
CA PRO A 86 31.90 55.48 -0.24
C PRO A 86 33.22 56.23 -0.22
N GLU A 87 34.32 55.58 -0.62
CA GLU A 87 35.65 56.18 -0.71
C GLU A 87 35.85 56.96 -2.01
N SER A 88 35.05 56.65 -3.05
CA SER A 88 35.19 57.19 -4.40
C SER A 88 34.11 58.17 -4.79
N VAL A 89 32.90 58.05 -4.23
CA VAL A 89 31.71 58.87 -4.58
C VAL A 89 30.85 59.12 -3.33
N GLU A 90 30.09 60.24 -3.34
CA GLU A 90 29.29 60.69 -2.19
C GLU A 90 28.10 59.75 -1.93
N ARG A 91 27.38 59.38 -3.00
CA ARG A 91 26.24 58.45 -2.97
C ARG A 91 26.52 57.24 -3.84
N PRO A 92 27.22 56.23 -3.28
CA PRO A 92 27.63 55.06 -4.03
C PRO A 92 26.51 54.08 -4.27
N PHE A 93 26.57 53.36 -5.39
CA PHE A 93 25.81 52.14 -5.62
C PHE A 93 26.66 51.07 -6.32
N VAL A 94 26.24 49.84 -6.17
CA VAL A 94 26.70 48.71 -6.99
C VAL A 94 25.50 47.90 -7.48
N TYR A 95 25.59 47.37 -8.70
CA TYR A 95 24.59 46.41 -9.18
C TYR A 95 24.70 45.13 -8.42
N VAL A 96 23.54 44.57 -8.09
CA VAL A 96 23.40 43.27 -7.44
C VAL A 96 22.29 42.49 -8.09
N ASP A 97 22.53 41.19 -8.30
CA ASP A 97 21.51 40.24 -8.66
C ASP A 97 21.01 39.54 -7.41
N THR A 98 19.83 38.93 -7.47
CA THR A 98 19.26 38.18 -6.37
C THR A 98 20.24 37.10 -5.87
N GLY A 99 20.52 37.10 -4.57
CA GLY A 99 21.50 36.23 -3.94
C GLY A 99 22.92 36.79 -3.86
N ASN A 100 23.28 37.89 -4.55
CA ASN A 100 24.60 38.48 -4.41
C ASN A 100 24.82 39.02 -2.99
N ALA A 101 26.04 38.89 -2.50
CA ALA A 101 26.43 39.47 -1.22
C ALA A 101 26.43 40.98 -1.31
N LEU A 102 25.79 41.65 -0.34
CA LEU A 102 25.86 43.12 -0.25
C LEU A 102 27.25 43.57 0.20
N PRO A 103 27.76 44.65 -0.37
CA PRO A 103 28.94 45.31 0.19
C PRO A 103 28.71 45.68 1.66
N PRO A 104 29.75 45.68 2.52
CA PRO A 104 29.59 45.96 3.95
C PRO A 104 29.02 47.36 4.30
N TRP A 105 29.10 48.30 3.34
CA TRP A 105 28.59 49.64 3.50
C TRP A 105 27.12 49.81 3.06
N ALA A 106 26.57 48.84 2.27
CA ALA A 106 25.18 48.89 1.78
C ALA A 106 24.24 48.20 2.74
N ASN A 107 23.06 48.77 2.94
CA ASN A 107 22.02 48.24 3.81
C ASN A 107 20.62 48.26 3.19
N ALA A 108 20.52 48.50 1.87
CA ALA A 108 19.25 48.42 1.13
C ALA A 108 19.50 48.05 -0.33
N VAL A 109 18.51 47.44 -0.96
CA VAL A 109 18.48 47.18 -2.41
C VAL A 109 17.28 47.91 -3.01
N VAL A 110 17.52 48.71 -4.03
CA VAL A 110 16.47 49.31 -4.87
C VAL A 110 16.29 48.40 -6.07
N MET A 111 15.06 47.85 -6.27
CA MET A 111 14.76 46.97 -7.38
C MET A 111 15.06 47.65 -8.72
N ILE A 112 15.55 46.90 -9.71
CA ILE A 112 15.99 47.42 -11.01
C ILE A 112 14.89 48.21 -11.73
N GLU A 113 13.62 47.85 -11.55
CA GLU A 113 12.46 48.50 -12.15
C GLU A 113 12.21 49.92 -11.57
N LYS A 114 12.87 50.27 -10.46
CA LYS A 114 12.78 51.57 -9.78
C LYS A 114 14.03 52.40 -9.98
N VAL A 115 14.96 51.94 -10.83
CA VAL A 115 16.23 52.58 -11.16
C VAL A 115 16.15 53.17 -12.57
N PHE A 116 16.45 54.44 -12.72
CA PHE A 116 16.37 55.18 -13.99
C PHE A 116 17.78 55.63 -14.42
N ALA A 117 18.03 55.69 -15.74
CA ALA A 117 19.30 56.19 -16.28
C ALA A 117 19.56 57.63 -15.87
N GLY A 118 20.76 57.91 -15.38
CA GLY A 118 21.24 59.28 -15.20
C GLY A 118 21.41 59.98 -16.53
N ALA A 119 20.98 61.20 -16.66
CA ALA A 119 21.18 61.98 -17.87
C ALA A 119 22.66 62.33 -18.05
N SER A 120 23.37 61.56 -18.88
CA SER A 120 24.62 62.03 -19.46
C SER A 120 24.29 63.21 -20.38
N THR A 121 24.83 64.36 -20.08
CA THR A 121 24.65 65.64 -20.83
C THR A 121 24.77 65.44 -22.32
N THR A 122 23.74 65.90 -23.01
CA THR A 122 23.52 66.41 -24.35
C THR A 122 22.65 65.49 -25.25
N GLU A 123 21.55 66.20 -25.62
CA GLU A 123 20.67 65.98 -26.78
C GLU A 123 19.60 64.86 -26.73
N GLY A 124 18.35 65.38 -26.61
CA GLY A 124 17.19 64.69 -27.19
C GLY A 124 16.50 63.67 -26.27
N LEU A 125 15.64 64.14 -25.40
CA LEU A 125 14.63 63.30 -24.75
C LEU A 125 13.67 62.68 -25.77
N PRO A 126 13.57 61.35 -25.90
CA PRO A 126 12.33 60.75 -26.35
C PRO A 126 11.36 60.71 -25.17
N SER A 127 10.22 61.38 -25.31
CA SER A 127 9.09 61.21 -24.40
C SER A 127 8.60 59.77 -24.50
N LEU A 128 8.87 59.00 -23.49
CA LEU A 128 8.20 57.72 -23.30
C LEU A 128 6.87 57.97 -22.61
N SER A 129 5.80 57.98 -23.37
CA SER A 129 4.43 57.86 -22.86
C SER A 129 4.31 56.53 -22.11
N PRO A 130 3.54 56.47 -21.01
CA PRO A 130 3.31 55.25 -20.30
C PRO A 130 2.60 54.22 -21.24
N PRO A 131 2.94 52.95 -21.20
CA PRO A 131 2.17 51.96 -21.93
C PRO A 131 0.75 51.90 -21.38
N ASP A 132 -0.21 52.07 -22.31
CA ASP A 132 -1.63 51.96 -22.02
C ASP A 132 -1.94 50.64 -21.30
N ALA A 133 -2.58 50.80 -20.16
CA ALA A 133 -3.22 49.69 -19.46
C ALA A 133 -4.48 49.30 -20.26
N ALA A 134 -4.42 48.26 -21.03
CA ALA A 134 -5.55 47.41 -21.42
C ALA A 134 -5.11 46.31 -22.43
N VAL A 135 -4.75 45.17 -21.93
CA VAL A 135 -4.98 43.93 -22.70
C VAL A 135 -5.66 42.94 -21.77
N GLY A 136 -6.88 42.59 -22.19
CA GLY A 136 -7.78 41.72 -21.46
C GLY A 136 -7.20 40.30 -21.32
N VAL A 137 -7.60 39.70 -20.23
CA VAL A 137 -7.45 38.27 -19.98
C VAL A 137 -8.37 37.58 -21.00
N ASP A 138 -7.80 36.88 -21.94
CA ASP A 138 -8.52 35.96 -22.83
C ASP A 138 -8.26 34.52 -22.35
N ASP A 139 -9.32 33.92 -21.80
CA ASP A 139 -9.37 32.51 -21.43
C ASP A 139 -9.43 31.67 -22.71
N GLY A 140 -8.26 31.28 -23.24
CA GLY A 140 -8.12 30.44 -24.40
C GLY A 140 -7.69 29.03 -24.02
N CYS A 141 -8.63 28.09 -24.03
CA CYS A 141 -8.41 26.65 -23.99
C CYS A 141 -7.38 26.21 -25.03
N CYS A 142 -6.34 25.52 -24.63
CA CYS A 142 -5.46 24.76 -25.50
C CYS A 142 -6.15 23.45 -25.88
N GLY A 143 -6.49 23.30 -27.17
CA GLY A 143 -6.84 22.03 -27.79
C GLY A 143 -5.59 21.20 -28.11
N PRO A 144 -5.69 19.88 -28.13
CA PRO A 144 -4.60 19.01 -28.50
C PRO A 144 -4.59 18.87 -30.03
N ASP A 145 -3.52 19.29 -30.68
CA ASP A 145 -3.08 18.82 -32.01
C ASP A 145 -2.13 19.88 -32.61
N ASP A 146 -0.82 19.72 -32.37
CA ASP A 146 0.22 20.19 -33.30
C ASP A 146 1.51 19.38 -33.00
N GLU A 147 1.86 18.50 -33.94
CA GLU A 147 3.14 17.80 -33.99
C GLU A 147 4.30 18.79 -34.24
N PRO A 148 5.48 18.63 -33.61
CA PRO A 148 6.62 19.49 -33.91
C PRO A 148 7.26 19.08 -35.25
N ASP A 149 7.31 20.03 -36.17
CA ASP A 149 8.08 19.99 -37.41
C ASP A 149 9.61 20.00 -37.13
N PRO A 150 10.39 19.02 -37.58
CA PRO A 150 11.82 18.96 -37.33
C PRO A 150 12.65 19.58 -38.44
N GLN A 151 12.55 20.88 -38.68
CA GLN A 151 13.53 21.60 -39.53
C GLN A 151 13.44 23.13 -39.25
N HIS A 152 14.13 23.63 -38.27
CA HIS A 152 14.68 24.97 -38.29
C HIS A 152 16.09 24.95 -37.72
N ASP A 153 17.00 25.38 -38.60
CA ASP A 153 18.43 25.53 -38.33
C ASP A 153 18.72 26.41 -37.14
N HIS A 154 19.70 25.96 -36.32
CA HIS A 154 20.33 26.75 -35.28
C HIS A 154 20.99 27.98 -35.90
N GLU A 155 20.35 29.13 -35.85
CA GLU A 155 21.06 30.40 -35.86
C GLU A 155 21.71 30.64 -34.50
N GLU A 156 23.05 30.49 -34.46
CA GLU A 156 23.90 30.99 -33.39
C GLU A 156 23.78 32.50 -33.33
N GLY A 157 23.58 33.04 -32.08
CA GLY A 157 23.93 34.42 -31.79
C GLY A 157 22.80 35.43 -31.61
N ALA A 158 21.98 35.22 -30.57
CA ALA A 158 21.45 36.37 -29.80
C ALA A 158 21.98 36.25 -28.39
N GLU A 159 23.10 36.88 -28.11
CA GLU A 159 23.46 37.19 -26.71
C GLU A 159 22.27 37.90 -26.05
N PRO A 160 21.88 37.51 -24.81
CA PRO A 160 20.90 38.27 -24.06
C PRO A 160 21.45 39.71 -23.97
N VAL A 161 20.64 40.67 -24.36
CA VAL A 161 20.95 42.09 -24.26
C VAL A 161 21.34 42.33 -22.79
N SER A 162 22.65 42.36 -22.51
CA SER A 162 23.20 42.65 -21.21
C SER A 162 22.72 44.06 -20.90
N GLY A 163 21.91 44.20 -19.82
CA GLY A 163 21.37 45.47 -19.39
C GLY A 163 22.50 46.50 -19.33
N THR A 164 22.30 47.65 -19.95
CA THR A 164 23.23 48.75 -19.91
C THR A 164 23.44 49.13 -18.46
N HIS A 165 24.60 48.76 -17.89
CA HIS A 165 25.05 49.18 -16.58
C HIS A 165 25.45 50.67 -16.67
N TRP A 166 24.56 51.52 -16.22
CA TRP A 166 24.83 52.97 -16.18
C TRP A 166 25.85 53.27 -15.09
N GLY A 167 26.72 54.26 -15.32
CA GLY A 167 27.65 54.73 -14.31
C GLY A 167 27.00 55.67 -13.29
N GLU A 168 25.85 56.26 -13.66
CA GLU A 168 25.02 57.17 -12.86
C GLU A 168 23.56 56.77 -13.01
N VAL A 169 22.83 56.72 -11.90
CA VAL A 169 21.41 56.34 -11.87
C VAL A 169 20.59 57.27 -11.00
N HIS A 170 19.30 57.36 -11.28
CA HIS A 170 18.34 58.15 -10.50
C HIS A 170 17.34 57.22 -9.80
N VAL A 171 17.10 57.48 -8.52
CA VAL A 171 16.12 56.77 -7.71
C VAL A 171 15.04 57.75 -7.26
N ARG A 172 13.75 57.41 -7.48
CA ARG A 172 12.58 58.23 -7.15
C ARG A 172 11.76 57.71 -5.96
N ILE A 173 12.31 56.77 -5.22
CA ILE A 173 11.69 56.21 -4.03
C ILE A 173 12.72 56.07 -2.91
N ALA A 174 12.38 56.53 -1.73
CA ALA A 174 13.21 56.30 -0.57
C ALA A 174 13.15 54.85 -0.12
N SER A 175 14.29 54.26 0.17
CA SER A 175 14.40 52.92 0.72
C SER A 175 14.58 52.95 2.23
N THR A 176 13.94 52.03 2.92
CA THR A 176 14.19 51.84 4.35
C THR A 176 15.42 50.94 4.57
N PRO A 177 16.14 51.10 5.71
CA PRO A 177 17.23 50.17 6.05
C PRO A 177 16.76 48.74 5.99
N TRP A 178 17.58 47.88 5.36
CA TRP A 178 17.37 46.44 5.13
C TRP A 178 16.22 46.11 4.16
N GLN A 179 15.67 47.07 3.46
CA GLN A 179 14.68 46.83 2.42
C GLN A 179 15.29 45.94 1.29
N HIS A 180 14.59 44.88 0.91
CA HIS A 180 15.02 43.91 -0.10
C HIS A 180 16.41 43.28 0.16
N VAL A 181 16.76 43.15 1.45
CA VAL A 181 17.97 42.46 1.90
C VAL A 181 17.60 41.23 2.71
N ARG A 182 18.11 40.12 2.35
CA ARG A 182 18.10 38.94 3.18
C ARG A 182 19.17 39.04 4.25
N LEU A 183 18.76 39.13 5.49
CA LEU A 183 19.70 39.31 6.60
C LEU A 183 20.45 38.02 6.94
N VAL A 184 21.68 38.15 7.41
CA VAL A 184 22.40 37.02 8.03
C VAL A 184 21.54 36.43 9.12
N GLY A 185 21.34 35.07 9.08
CA GLY A 185 20.56 34.40 10.11
C GLY A 185 19.05 34.63 10.04
N GLU A 186 18.52 35.13 8.92
CA GLU A 186 17.08 35.33 8.74
C GLU A 186 16.28 34.03 8.93
N ASP A 187 16.84 32.88 8.54
CA ASP A 187 16.24 31.56 8.69
C ASP A 187 16.66 30.90 10.00
N VAL A 188 17.98 30.83 10.26
CA VAL A 188 18.55 30.28 11.50
C VAL A 188 19.88 30.96 11.81
N VAL A 189 20.14 31.26 13.09
CA VAL A 189 21.42 31.81 13.55
C VAL A 189 22.33 30.67 14.04
N ALA A 190 23.65 30.84 13.82
CA ALA A 190 24.64 29.91 14.35
C ALA A 190 24.44 29.67 15.84
N SER A 191 24.51 28.41 16.27
CA SER A 191 24.23 27.91 17.64
C SER A 191 22.74 27.78 17.99
N GLU A 192 21.81 28.12 17.10
CA GLU A 192 20.40 27.77 17.32
C GLU A 192 20.12 26.30 17.11
N PRO A 193 19.16 25.70 17.85
CA PRO A 193 18.77 24.32 17.65
C PRO A 193 18.01 24.13 16.33
N LEU A 194 18.50 23.23 15.48
CA LEU A 194 17.86 22.84 14.21
C LEU A 194 16.89 21.68 14.38
N LEU A 195 17.37 20.62 15.01
CA LEU A 195 16.60 19.39 15.21
C LEU A 195 16.68 18.97 16.67
N PRO A 196 15.57 18.60 17.30
CA PRO A 196 15.59 18.05 18.65
C PRO A 196 16.13 16.62 18.68
N ARG A 197 16.50 16.12 19.84
CA ARG A 197 16.82 14.72 20.09
C ARG A 197 15.62 13.81 19.81
N GLY A 198 15.85 12.64 19.19
CA GLY A 198 14.81 11.68 18.89
C GLY A 198 13.97 12.06 17.65
N HIS A 199 14.39 13.05 16.89
CA HIS A 199 13.73 13.47 15.67
C HIS A 199 14.05 12.51 14.51
N ARG A 200 13.02 12.09 13.75
CA ARG A 200 13.21 11.33 12.50
C ARG A 200 13.54 12.30 11.37
N ILE A 201 14.76 12.21 10.85
CA ILE A 201 15.26 13.08 9.78
C ILE A 201 14.46 12.88 8.50
N ARG A 202 13.86 13.97 8.00
CA ARG A 202 13.04 14.07 6.80
C ARG A 202 13.84 14.74 5.66
N PRO A 203 13.35 14.71 4.41
CA PRO A 203 14.05 15.36 3.30
C PRO A 203 14.38 16.85 3.53
N PHE A 204 13.47 17.61 4.15
CA PHE A 204 13.69 19.03 4.49
C PHE A 204 14.76 19.22 5.56
N ASP A 205 14.84 18.29 6.50
CA ASP A 205 15.84 18.33 7.58
C ASP A 205 17.25 18.12 7.01
N VAL A 206 17.41 17.25 5.99
CA VAL A 206 18.68 17.06 5.28
C VAL A 206 19.14 18.38 4.65
N ALA A 207 18.26 19.09 3.96
CA ALA A 207 18.58 20.38 3.35
C ALA A 207 18.94 21.44 4.40
N ALA A 208 18.17 21.52 5.51
CA ALA A 208 18.43 22.46 6.59
C ALA A 208 19.76 22.20 7.29
N LEU A 209 20.13 20.93 7.51
CA LEU A 209 21.41 20.54 8.12
C LEU A 209 22.58 21.02 7.25
N ILE A 210 22.54 20.74 5.94
CA ILE A 210 23.59 21.17 4.99
C ILE A 210 23.67 22.68 4.93
N ALA A 211 22.53 23.39 4.79
CA ALA A 211 22.49 24.84 4.74
C ALA A 211 23.10 25.49 5.99
N ALA A 212 22.90 24.87 7.16
CA ALA A 212 23.44 25.30 8.44
C ALA A 212 24.89 24.84 8.72
N GLY A 213 25.62 24.40 7.70
CA GLY A 213 27.04 24.06 7.78
C GLY A 213 27.33 22.71 8.48
N ARG A 214 26.42 21.74 8.38
CA ARG A 214 26.64 20.39 8.89
C ARG A 214 26.95 19.44 7.74
N ASP A 215 28.00 18.64 7.88
CA ASP A 215 28.37 17.56 6.97
C ASP A 215 27.95 16.20 7.55
N GLN A 216 27.90 16.10 8.86
CA GLN A 216 27.61 14.88 9.61
C GLN A 216 26.63 15.15 10.74
N VAL A 217 25.92 14.09 11.14
CA VAL A 217 24.97 14.11 12.26
C VAL A 217 25.09 12.85 13.11
N ALA A 218 25.00 13.02 14.42
CA ALA A 218 24.91 11.91 15.37
C ALA A 218 23.48 11.35 15.37
N VAL A 219 23.34 10.07 15.10
CA VAL A 219 22.07 9.35 15.01
C VAL A 219 22.07 8.08 15.86
N ARG A 220 20.92 7.61 16.24
CA ARG A 220 20.77 6.31 16.85
C ARG A 220 21.16 5.21 15.85
N PRO A 221 21.92 4.18 16.26
CA PRO A 221 22.21 3.04 15.39
C PRO A 221 20.89 2.32 15.04
N ARG A 222 20.86 1.70 13.86
CA ARG A 222 19.72 0.87 13.48
C ARG A 222 19.74 -0.43 14.27
N PRO A 223 18.67 -0.78 15.02
CA PRO A 223 18.61 -2.06 15.70
C PRO A 223 18.88 -3.22 14.74
N ARG A 224 19.88 -4.03 15.01
CA ARG A 224 20.25 -5.21 14.20
C ARG A 224 19.33 -6.37 14.58
N VAL A 225 18.54 -6.83 13.64
CA VAL A 225 17.53 -7.88 13.83
C VAL A 225 17.97 -9.13 13.09
N ALA A 226 18.41 -10.15 13.84
CA ALA A 226 18.66 -11.46 13.25
C ALA A 226 17.33 -12.19 13.01
N ILE A 227 17.17 -12.73 11.80
CA ILE A 227 15.95 -13.44 11.40
C ILE A 227 16.35 -14.86 11.01
N LEU A 228 15.94 -15.82 11.82
CA LEU A 228 16.32 -17.22 11.72
C LEU A 228 15.11 -18.09 11.41
N PRO A 229 14.91 -18.52 10.13
CA PRO A 229 13.91 -19.52 9.79
C PRO A 229 14.30 -20.91 10.30
N THR A 230 13.33 -21.67 10.83
CA THR A 230 13.50 -23.06 11.21
C THR A 230 12.48 -23.95 10.49
N GLY A 231 12.88 -25.12 10.07
CA GLY A 231 12.04 -26.10 9.39
C GLY A 231 12.81 -26.92 8.37
N THR A 232 12.78 -28.23 8.53
CA THR A 232 13.46 -29.17 7.61
C THR A 232 12.81 -29.19 6.22
N GLU A 233 11.54 -28.75 6.12
CA GLU A 233 10.77 -28.65 4.87
C GLU A 233 11.15 -27.40 4.05
N LEU A 234 11.83 -26.42 4.63
CA LEU A 234 12.09 -25.13 3.99
C LEU A 234 13.10 -25.23 2.85
N ILE A 235 12.79 -24.55 1.74
CA ILE A 235 13.68 -24.36 0.60
C ILE A 235 13.81 -22.89 0.24
N GLU A 236 14.96 -22.52 -0.32
CA GLU A 236 15.17 -21.16 -0.83
C GLU A 236 14.35 -20.87 -2.09
N PRO A 237 13.93 -19.61 -2.33
CA PRO A 237 13.31 -19.22 -3.58
C PRO A 237 14.18 -19.54 -4.79
N GLY A 238 13.55 -20.14 -5.81
CA GLY A 238 14.23 -20.61 -7.03
C GLY A 238 14.69 -22.07 -6.98
N ALA A 239 14.68 -22.72 -5.81
CA ALA A 239 14.93 -24.15 -5.72
C ALA A 239 13.75 -24.96 -6.32
N PRO A 240 13.99 -26.20 -6.83
CA PRO A 240 12.94 -27.07 -7.32
C PRO A 240 11.85 -27.30 -6.27
N ARG A 241 10.59 -27.16 -6.69
CA ARG A 241 9.43 -27.36 -5.81
C ARG A 241 9.04 -28.82 -5.81
N GLU A 242 9.29 -29.50 -4.72
CA GLU A 242 8.89 -30.89 -4.50
C GLU A 242 7.73 -30.96 -3.50
N PRO A 243 6.84 -31.98 -3.58
CA PRO A 243 5.82 -32.20 -2.58
C PRO A 243 6.42 -32.29 -1.16
N GLY A 244 5.84 -31.58 -0.21
CA GLY A 244 6.33 -31.50 1.16
C GLY A 244 7.45 -30.46 1.40
N ARG A 245 7.94 -29.79 0.36
CA ARG A 245 8.86 -28.65 0.48
C ARG A 245 8.13 -27.33 0.42
N VAL A 246 8.51 -26.40 1.28
CA VAL A 246 7.90 -25.06 1.40
C VAL A 246 8.95 -24.00 1.09
N VAL A 247 8.64 -23.09 0.16
CA VAL A 247 9.52 -21.97 -0.13
C VAL A 247 9.54 -21.00 1.06
N GLU A 248 10.74 -20.71 1.56
CA GLU A 248 10.91 -19.77 2.65
C GLU A 248 10.74 -18.31 2.13
N PHE A 249 9.74 -17.59 2.63
CA PHE A 249 9.47 -16.20 2.29
C PHE A 249 9.18 -15.32 3.52
N ASN A 250 8.92 -15.91 4.69
CA ASN A 250 8.60 -15.15 5.89
C ASN A 250 9.77 -14.30 6.37
N SER A 251 11.01 -14.80 6.29
CA SER A 251 12.19 -14.02 6.67
C SER A 251 12.35 -12.76 5.82
N ARG A 252 11.94 -12.82 4.55
CA ARG A 252 11.97 -11.68 3.64
C ARG A 252 10.91 -10.63 3.98
N MET A 253 9.72 -11.10 4.31
CA MET A 253 8.63 -10.24 4.79
C MET A 253 9.02 -9.55 6.11
N ILE A 254 9.56 -10.29 7.07
CA ILE A 254 10.02 -9.72 8.34
C ILE A 254 11.16 -8.74 8.10
N ALA A 255 12.11 -9.05 7.22
CA ALA A 255 13.20 -8.15 6.87
C ALA A 255 12.71 -6.84 6.27
N ALA A 256 11.69 -6.89 5.40
CA ALA A 256 11.07 -5.70 4.84
C ALA A 256 10.41 -4.83 5.92
N PHE A 257 9.66 -5.43 6.86
CA PHE A 257 9.11 -4.71 8.01
C PHE A 257 10.20 -4.09 8.89
N VAL A 258 11.27 -4.82 9.17
CA VAL A 258 12.40 -4.30 9.95
C VAL A 258 13.01 -3.06 9.29
N GLN A 259 13.21 -3.09 7.96
CA GLN A 259 13.72 -1.94 7.20
C GLN A 259 12.76 -0.76 7.22
N GLU A 260 11.47 -1.02 7.00
CA GLU A 260 10.42 0.00 7.02
C GLU A 260 10.36 0.74 8.37
N TRP A 261 10.54 0.00 9.47
CA TRP A 261 10.50 0.57 10.83
C TRP A 261 11.85 1.04 11.36
N GLY A 262 12.88 1.12 10.49
CA GLY A 262 14.16 1.74 10.79
C GLY A 262 15.22 0.82 11.40
N GLY A 263 15.01 -0.49 11.38
CA GLY A 263 15.99 -1.49 11.79
C GLY A 263 16.92 -1.94 10.66
N ALA A 264 17.89 -2.76 11.00
CA ALA A 264 18.85 -3.41 10.10
C ALA A 264 18.64 -4.94 10.13
N PRO A 265 17.95 -5.55 9.16
CA PRO A 265 17.68 -6.97 9.15
C PRO A 265 18.91 -7.77 8.75
N VAL A 266 19.18 -8.87 9.46
CA VAL A 266 20.20 -9.87 9.15
C VAL A 266 19.49 -11.21 8.95
N ARG A 267 19.22 -11.60 7.70
CA ARG A 267 18.59 -12.88 7.41
C ARG A 267 19.63 -13.99 7.47
N LEU A 268 19.34 -15.01 8.25
CA LEU A 268 20.15 -16.20 8.37
C LEU A 268 19.59 -17.34 7.49
N PRO A 269 20.40 -18.29 7.03
CA PRO A 269 19.93 -19.47 6.32
C PRO A 269 18.96 -20.30 7.18
N PRO A 270 17.97 -20.99 6.58
CA PRO A 270 17.10 -21.88 7.32
C PRO A 270 17.88 -22.96 8.07
N VAL A 271 17.40 -23.27 9.26
CA VAL A 271 17.99 -24.29 10.15
C VAL A 271 17.03 -25.46 10.28
N VAL A 272 17.58 -26.67 10.31
CA VAL A 272 16.80 -27.90 10.56
C VAL A 272 16.22 -27.91 11.98
N ASP A 273 15.16 -28.68 12.20
CA ASP A 273 14.48 -28.82 13.49
C ASP A 273 15.32 -29.66 14.48
N ASP A 274 16.43 -29.09 14.92
CA ASP A 274 17.35 -29.65 15.90
C ASP A 274 17.65 -28.63 16.98
N PRO A 275 17.42 -28.94 18.28
CA PRO A 275 17.57 -27.97 19.37
C PRO A 275 19.01 -27.54 19.59
N GLU A 276 20.01 -28.39 19.37
CA GLU A 276 21.43 -28.07 19.57
C GLU A 276 21.91 -27.12 18.47
N ILE A 277 21.53 -27.41 17.22
CA ILE A 277 21.85 -26.56 16.08
C ILE A 277 21.14 -25.20 16.24
N LEU A 278 19.88 -25.19 16.64
CA LEU A 278 19.12 -23.96 16.89
C LEU A 278 19.79 -23.12 17.96
N GLN A 279 20.16 -23.71 19.11
CA GLN A 279 20.85 -23.03 20.19
C GLN A 279 22.17 -22.42 19.75
N GLN A 280 22.99 -23.20 19.01
CA GLN A 280 24.27 -22.74 18.47
C GLN A 280 24.09 -21.54 17.54
N ARG A 281 23.11 -21.61 16.63
CA ARG A 281 22.83 -20.53 15.68
C ARG A 281 22.30 -19.28 16.37
N LEU A 282 21.45 -19.42 17.38
CA LEU A 282 20.96 -18.32 18.20
C LEU A 282 22.11 -17.65 18.97
N THR A 283 23.00 -18.42 19.59
CA THR A 283 24.16 -17.88 20.29
C THR A 283 25.04 -17.06 19.33
N GLN A 284 25.34 -17.60 18.16
CA GLN A 284 26.09 -16.89 17.14
C GLN A 284 25.39 -15.62 16.64
N ALA A 285 24.08 -15.67 16.42
CA ALA A 285 23.30 -14.52 15.99
C ALA A 285 23.29 -13.38 17.00
N LEU A 286 23.28 -13.71 18.29
CA LEU A 286 23.26 -12.75 19.40
C LEU A 286 24.58 -12.02 19.62
N GLU A 287 25.70 -12.50 19.06
CA GLU A 287 26.98 -11.79 19.12
C GLU A 287 26.88 -10.41 18.43
N ASP A 288 26.12 -10.35 17.35
CA ASP A 288 26.01 -9.16 16.49
C ASP A 288 24.62 -8.52 16.42
N ALA A 289 23.57 -9.16 16.95
CA ALA A 289 22.20 -8.69 16.85
C ALA A 289 21.68 -8.12 18.18
N ASP A 290 20.85 -7.08 18.10
CA ASP A 290 20.16 -6.47 19.25
C ASP A 290 18.91 -7.25 19.62
N LEU A 291 18.30 -7.95 18.67
CA LEU A 291 17.17 -8.85 18.87
C LEU A 291 17.16 -9.97 17.82
N VAL A 292 16.45 -11.06 18.13
CA VAL A 292 16.32 -12.21 17.23
C VAL A 292 14.85 -12.54 16.99
N CYS A 293 14.50 -12.77 15.71
CA CYS A 293 13.22 -13.33 15.29
C CYS A 293 13.44 -14.77 14.83
N VAL A 294 12.94 -15.75 15.57
CA VAL A 294 12.98 -17.17 15.21
C VAL A 294 11.66 -17.53 14.55
N ILE A 295 11.69 -17.88 13.28
CA ILE A 295 10.49 -18.31 12.56
C ILE A 295 10.36 -19.81 12.72
N ALA A 296 9.42 -20.25 13.56
CA ALA A 296 9.18 -21.66 13.86
C ALA A 296 7.90 -22.16 13.18
N GLY A 297 7.81 -23.46 13.00
CA GLY A 297 6.60 -24.13 12.56
C GLY A 297 5.42 -23.97 13.53
N SER A 298 4.58 -24.97 13.70
CA SER A 298 3.46 -24.86 14.64
C SER A 298 3.89 -25.22 16.06
N SER A 299 3.61 -24.34 17.02
CA SER A 299 3.88 -24.52 18.46
C SER A 299 3.25 -25.77 19.14
N ALA A 300 2.54 -26.62 18.38
CA ALA A 300 1.92 -27.85 18.85
C ALA A 300 2.52 -29.12 18.20
N GLY A 301 3.55 -28.99 17.35
CA GLY A 301 4.27 -30.10 16.73
C GLY A 301 5.19 -30.81 17.74
N GLU A 302 5.48 -32.08 17.51
CA GLU A 302 6.43 -32.86 18.34
C GLU A 302 7.88 -32.34 18.18
N HIS A 303 8.14 -31.55 17.13
CA HIS A 303 9.45 -31.06 16.72
C HIS A 303 9.63 -29.54 16.88
N ASP A 304 8.73 -28.84 17.60
CA ASP A 304 8.92 -27.42 17.91
C ASP A 304 9.76 -27.24 19.19
N PHE A 305 11.06 -27.09 19.00
CA PHE A 305 12.01 -26.92 20.10
C PHE A 305 12.25 -25.44 20.45
N THR A 306 11.66 -24.49 19.75
CA THR A 306 11.95 -23.06 19.89
C THR A 306 11.71 -22.58 21.33
N ALA A 307 10.56 -22.88 21.92
CA ALA A 307 10.25 -22.47 23.28
C ALA A 307 11.21 -23.05 24.31
N SER A 308 11.57 -24.34 24.18
CA SER A 308 12.49 -25.00 25.10
C SER A 308 13.93 -24.51 24.95
N THR A 309 14.37 -24.21 23.75
CA THR A 309 15.69 -23.67 23.47
C THR A 309 15.81 -22.25 24.04
N LEU A 310 14.81 -21.37 23.77
CA LEU A 310 14.80 -20.02 24.32
C LEU A 310 14.73 -20.02 25.87
N ALA A 311 13.96 -20.94 26.46
CA ALA A 311 13.91 -21.12 27.92
C ALA A 311 15.24 -21.59 28.54
N GLY A 312 16.04 -22.33 27.78
CA GLY A 312 17.40 -22.72 28.18
C GLY A 312 18.42 -21.59 28.07
N MET A 313 18.14 -20.55 27.25
CA MET A 313 19.03 -19.42 27.04
C MET A 313 18.65 -18.17 27.85
N GLY A 314 17.47 -18.14 28.47
CA GLY A 314 16.98 -17.00 29.21
C GLY A 314 15.60 -17.23 29.83
N GLU A 315 14.85 -16.17 30.02
CA GLU A 315 13.51 -16.18 30.61
C GLU A 315 12.42 -16.11 29.53
N LEU A 316 11.45 -17.04 29.57
CA LEU A 316 10.25 -16.97 28.73
C LEU A 316 9.24 -16.00 29.36
N LEU A 317 9.08 -14.84 28.75
CA LEU A 317 8.10 -13.83 29.16
C LEU A 317 6.68 -14.23 28.74
N ALA A 318 6.53 -14.77 27.51
CA ALA A 318 5.27 -15.34 27.05
C ALA A 318 5.51 -16.55 26.15
N HIS A 319 4.70 -17.60 26.34
CA HIS A 319 4.62 -18.76 25.45
C HIS A 319 3.18 -18.93 25.00
N GLY A 320 2.84 -18.31 23.91
CA GLY A 320 1.50 -18.11 23.40
C GLY A 320 0.93 -16.75 23.80
N VAL A 321 0.36 -16.05 22.83
CA VAL A 321 -0.31 -14.76 22.99
C VAL A 321 -1.78 -14.90 22.60
N ASP A 322 -2.68 -14.26 23.35
CA ASP A 322 -4.12 -14.33 23.09
C ASP A 322 -4.53 -13.44 21.92
N VAL A 323 -4.04 -13.83 20.73
CA VAL A 323 -4.30 -13.15 19.46
C VAL A 323 -4.65 -14.17 18.37
N MET A 324 -5.51 -13.80 17.45
CA MET A 324 -5.93 -14.65 16.33
C MET A 324 -5.97 -13.85 15.01
N PRO A 325 -5.22 -14.29 13.98
CA PRO A 325 -4.16 -15.30 14.01
C PRO A 325 -2.88 -14.77 14.67
N GLY A 326 -2.03 -15.67 15.21
CA GLY A 326 -0.77 -15.28 15.86
C GLY A 326 -0.52 -15.93 17.23
N LYS A 327 -1.49 -16.72 17.73
CA LYS A 327 -1.45 -17.38 19.04
C LYS A 327 -0.12 -18.07 19.39
N PRO A 328 0.62 -18.75 18.47
CA PRO A 328 1.87 -19.43 18.82
C PRO A 328 3.07 -18.52 19.13
N ALA A 329 2.92 -17.21 19.09
CA ALA A 329 4.03 -16.30 19.33
C ALA A 329 4.71 -16.55 20.70
N ILE A 330 6.04 -16.39 20.72
CA ILE A 330 6.87 -16.52 21.92
C ILE A 330 7.59 -15.20 22.15
N VAL A 331 7.71 -14.79 23.39
CA VAL A 331 8.54 -13.66 23.82
C VAL A 331 9.49 -14.16 24.89
N ALA A 332 10.79 -13.94 24.69
CA ALA A 332 11.82 -14.31 25.67
C ALA A 332 12.82 -13.16 25.85
N SER A 333 13.33 -13.07 27.07
CA SER A 333 14.45 -12.20 27.44
C SER A 333 15.68 -13.08 27.59
N LEU A 334 16.69 -12.87 26.76
CA LEU A 334 17.90 -13.67 26.71
C LEU A 334 19.04 -12.95 27.44
N ALA A 335 19.88 -13.73 28.14
CA ALA A 335 21.08 -13.20 28.72
C ALA A 335 22.04 -12.68 27.67
N PRO A 336 22.78 -11.57 27.93
CA PRO A 336 23.81 -11.10 27.01
C PRO A 336 24.88 -12.17 26.83
N PRO A 337 25.53 -12.25 25.65
CA PRO A 337 26.72 -13.09 25.47
C PRO A 337 27.82 -12.71 26.47
N VAL A 338 28.60 -13.70 26.92
CA VAL A 338 29.64 -13.52 27.96
C VAL A 338 30.67 -12.44 27.64
N ASP A 339 30.91 -12.20 26.34
CA ASP A 339 31.85 -11.20 25.85
C ASP A 339 31.18 -9.95 25.23
N ALA A 340 29.85 -9.76 25.47
CA ALA A 340 29.14 -8.61 24.92
C ALA A 340 29.68 -7.31 25.55
N SER A 341 29.93 -6.31 24.71
CA SER A 341 30.37 -4.97 25.15
C SER A 341 29.36 -4.21 25.99
N HIS A 342 28.11 -4.74 26.10
CA HIS A 342 27.02 -4.16 26.86
C HIS A 342 26.24 -5.27 27.60
N ASP A 343 26.01 -5.10 28.89
CA ASP A 343 25.23 -6.00 29.77
C ASP A 343 23.71 -5.98 29.47
N ALA A 344 23.28 -5.50 28.30
CA ALA A 344 21.89 -5.39 27.95
C ALA A 344 21.27 -6.75 27.56
N THR A 345 20.13 -7.08 28.16
CA THR A 345 19.34 -8.24 27.75
C THR A 345 18.89 -8.11 26.30
N ARG A 346 18.85 -9.23 25.58
CA ARG A 346 18.39 -9.31 24.20
C ARG A 346 16.98 -9.91 24.17
N ILE A 347 16.09 -9.34 23.36
CA ILE A 347 14.75 -9.92 23.17
C ILE A 347 14.79 -10.93 22.04
N ALA A 348 14.17 -12.08 22.24
CA ALA A 348 13.89 -13.04 21.19
C ALA A 348 12.39 -13.17 20.97
N LEU A 349 11.97 -13.09 19.74
CA LEU A 349 10.58 -13.30 19.30
C LEU A 349 10.47 -14.62 18.53
N GLY A 350 9.68 -15.56 19.06
CA GLY A 350 9.26 -16.73 18.29
C GLY A 350 8.09 -16.35 17.38
N MET A 351 8.36 -16.31 16.10
CA MET A 351 7.41 -15.90 15.05
C MET A 351 6.67 -17.12 14.52
N PRO A 352 5.33 -17.06 14.40
CA PRO A 352 4.57 -18.17 13.80
C PRO A 352 4.98 -18.44 12.36
N GLY A 353 5.05 -19.71 11.93
CA GLY A 353 5.38 -20.08 10.54
C GLY A 353 4.33 -19.67 9.51
N TYR A 354 3.07 -19.51 9.90
CA TYR A 354 2.03 -19.00 9.00
C TYR A 354 2.18 -17.48 8.75
N PRO A 355 2.20 -17.04 7.47
CA PRO A 355 2.59 -15.68 7.11
C PRO A 355 1.70 -14.58 7.68
N VAL A 356 0.38 -14.76 7.70
CA VAL A 356 -0.53 -13.76 8.26
C VAL A 356 -0.35 -13.64 9.77
N SER A 357 -0.13 -14.77 10.46
CA SER A 357 0.19 -14.78 11.89
C SER A 357 1.49 -14.03 12.16
N SER A 358 2.52 -14.31 11.36
CA SER A 358 3.81 -13.64 11.45
C SER A 358 3.71 -12.13 11.21
N ALA A 359 2.96 -11.71 10.18
CA ALA A 359 2.74 -10.29 9.88
C ALA A 359 2.04 -9.54 11.04
N ILE A 360 1.03 -10.16 11.67
CA ILE A 360 0.34 -9.57 12.82
C ILE A 360 1.28 -9.46 14.02
N ILE A 361 2.08 -10.50 14.30
CA ILE A 361 3.07 -10.46 15.39
C ILE A 361 4.16 -9.42 15.10
N CYS A 362 4.59 -9.24 13.85
CA CYS A 362 5.47 -8.14 13.48
C CYS A 362 4.86 -6.79 13.88
N ARG A 363 3.62 -6.52 13.50
CA ARG A 363 2.94 -5.25 13.81
C ARG A 363 2.68 -5.06 15.31
N GLU A 364 2.37 -6.13 16.04
CA GLU A 364 1.92 -6.02 17.43
C GLU A 364 3.04 -6.16 18.47
N LEU A 365 4.16 -6.80 18.10
CA LEU A 365 5.30 -6.99 19.00
C LEU A 365 6.61 -6.42 18.43
N LEU A 366 6.96 -6.73 17.17
CA LEU A 366 8.25 -6.31 16.62
C LEU A 366 8.31 -4.79 16.34
N GLU A 367 7.26 -4.19 15.77
CA GLU A 367 7.19 -2.73 15.54
C GLU A 367 7.31 -1.92 16.84
N PRO A 368 6.53 -2.23 17.93
CA PRO A 368 6.71 -1.58 19.21
C PRO A 368 8.11 -1.76 19.80
N LEU A 369 8.69 -2.94 19.67
CA LEU A 369 10.04 -3.23 20.14
C LEU A 369 11.10 -2.38 19.42
N LEU A 370 11.03 -2.31 18.09
CA LEU A 370 11.95 -1.48 17.29
C LEU A 370 11.81 0.00 17.63
N SER A 371 10.57 0.49 17.77
CA SER A 371 10.32 1.88 18.18
C SER A 371 10.91 2.17 19.57
N HIS A 372 10.77 1.22 20.50
CA HIS A 372 11.34 1.34 21.85
C HIS A 372 12.88 1.35 21.81
N LEU A 373 13.50 0.44 21.06
CA LEU A 373 14.97 0.39 20.89
C LEU A 373 15.51 1.68 20.27
N LEU A 374 14.79 2.27 19.31
CA LEU A 374 15.14 3.56 18.70
C LEU A 374 14.81 4.76 19.58
N GLY A 375 14.07 4.58 20.70
CA GLY A 375 13.63 5.67 21.56
C GLY A 375 12.64 6.61 20.88
N THR A 376 11.80 6.10 19.99
CA THR A 376 10.77 6.86 19.26
C THR A 376 9.37 6.42 19.68
N ALA A 377 8.40 7.31 19.54
CA ALA A 377 6.99 6.92 19.62
C ALA A 377 6.61 6.06 18.41
N MET A 378 5.70 5.10 18.62
CA MET A 378 5.06 4.40 17.52
C MET A 378 4.26 5.40 16.65
N SER A 379 4.24 5.18 15.35
CA SER A 379 3.36 5.94 14.48
C SER A 379 1.88 5.65 14.81
N ASP A 380 1.07 6.69 14.87
CA ASP A 380 -0.36 6.53 15.05
C ASP A 380 -0.94 5.76 13.86
N ARG A 381 -1.69 4.70 14.17
CA ARG A 381 -2.38 3.91 13.17
C ARG A 381 -3.69 4.61 12.81
N VAL A 382 -3.81 4.97 11.53
CA VAL A 382 -5.01 5.64 11.04
C VAL A 382 -6.20 4.68 11.14
N LYS A 383 -7.29 5.14 11.74
CA LYS A 383 -8.54 4.40 11.88
C LYS A 383 -9.66 5.12 11.15
N ILE A 384 -10.57 4.33 10.59
CA ILE A 384 -11.76 4.85 9.91
C ILE A 384 -12.98 4.06 10.37
N ALA A 385 -14.09 4.76 10.54
CA ALA A 385 -15.39 4.12 10.85
C ALA A 385 -15.96 3.46 9.62
N ALA A 386 -16.41 2.21 9.75
CA ALA A 386 -17.04 1.45 8.68
C ALA A 386 -18.17 0.58 9.23
N VAL A 387 -19.18 0.28 8.41
CA VAL A 387 -20.34 -0.52 8.80
C VAL A 387 -20.14 -1.97 8.39
N ALA A 388 -20.39 -2.90 9.31
CA ALA A 388 -20.42 -4.33 9.03
C ALA A 388 -21.75 -4.70 8.36
N PRO A 389 -21.80 -5.09 7.07
CA PRO A 389 -23.06 -5.37 6.39
C PRO A 389 -23.71 -6.68 6.87
N ARG A 390 -22.93 -7.57 7.49
CA ARG A 390 -23.38 -8.87 7.99
C ARG A 390 -22.72 -9.20 9.33
N LYS A 391 -23.32 -10.13 10.08
CA LYS A 391 -22.74 -10.62 11.32
C LYS A 391 -21.38 -11.27 11.09
N LEU A 392 -20.39 -10.88 11.89
CA LEU A 392 -19.02 -11.40 11.90
C LEU A 392 -18.79 -12.09 13.25
N PRO A 393 -18.93 -13.42 13.35
CA PRO A 393 -18.67 -14.12 14.60
C PRO A 393 -17.18 -14.09 14.95
N SER A 394 -16.86 -14.02 16.24
CA SER A 394 -15.53 -14.11 16.79
C SER A 394 -15.49 -15.09 17.97
N ARG A 395 -14.28 -15.54 18.35
CA ARG A 395 -14.10 -16.45 19.47
C ARG A 395 -13.73 -15.70 20.73
N LEU A 396 -14.44 -15.98 21.82
CA LEU A 396 -14.09 -15.44 23.14
C LEU A 396 -12.67 -15.83 23.58
N GLY A 397 -12.04 -14.96 24.36
CA GLY A 397 -10.76 -15.18 25.02
C GLY A 397 -9.53 -14.94 24.12
N GLN A 398 -9.71 -14.39 22.93
CA GLN A 398 -8.62 -14.00 22.03
C GLN A 398 -8.98 -12.70 21.31
N GLU A 399 -8.02 -11.81 21.15
CA GLU A 399 -8.19 -10.64 20.28
C GLU A 399 -8.07 -11.08 18.82
N GLU A 400 -9.13 -10.85 18.02
CA GLU A 400 -9.14 -11.30 16.63
C GLU A 400 -8.87 -10.14 15.66
N PHE A 401 -7.94 -10.35 14.73
CA PHE A 401 -7.60 -9.45 13.64
C PHE A 401 -8.21 -9.95 12.34
N ILE A 402 -9.35 -9.37 11.97
CA ILE A 402 -10.07 -9.70 10.75
C ILE A 402 -9.58 -8.77 9.64
N ARG A 403 -8.99 -9.34 8.59
CA ARG A 403 -8.63 -8.58 7.39
C ARG A 403 -9.90 -8.20 6.66
N VAL A 404 -10.03 -6.93 6.28
CA VAL A 404 -11.20 -6.41 5.58
C VAL A 404 -10.77 -5.61 4.36
N THR A 405 -11.64 -5.61 3.35
CA THR A 405 -11.65 -4.59 2.30
C THR A 405 -12.75 -3.57 2.61
N LEU A 406 -12.57 -2.35 2.17
CA LEU A 406 -13.48 -1.24 2.41
C LEU A 406 -13.96 -0.67 1.08
N GLY A 407 -15.19 -0.18 1.04
CA GLY A 407 -15.73 0.54 -0.12
C GLY A 407 -16.97 1.35 0.26
N ARG A 408 -17.12 2.50 -0.36
CA ARG A 408 -18.21 3.44 -0.08
C ARG A 408 -19.40 3.19 -1.02
N VAL A 409 -20.49 2.66 -0.50
CA VAL A 409 -21.75 2.46 -1.25
C VAL A 409 -22.79 3.50 -0.77
N GLY A 410 -23.13 4.44 -1.62
CA GLY A 410 -23.86 5.64 -1.21
C GLY A 410 -23.08 6.40 -0.13
N ASP A 411 -23.74 6.77 0.95
CA ASP A 411 -23.13 7.52 2.07
C ASP A 411 -22.40 6.61 3.09
N ARG A 412 -22.47 5.29 2.95
CA ARG A 412 -21.93 4.34 3.93
C ARG A 412 -20.62 3.74 3.48
N LEU A 413 -19.59 3.82 4.34
CA LEU A 413 -18.38 3.03 4.16
C LEU A 413 -18.64 1.62 4.70
N LEU A 414 -18.62 0.63 3.82
CA LEU A 414 -18.88 -0.77 4.16
C LEU A 414 -17.59 -1.56 4.22
N LEU A 415 -17.51 -2.49 5.15
CA LEU A 415 -16.42 -3.46 5.20
C LEU A 415 -16.85 -4.83 4.63
N SER A 416 -15.93 -5.47 3.93
CA SER A 416 -16.09 -6.86 3.47
C SER A 416 -14.95 -7.72 4.04
N PRO A 417 -15.25 -8.74 4.87
CA PRO A 417 -14.22 -9.56 5.46
C PRO A 417 -13.59 -10.50 4.43
N LEU A 418 -12.27 -10.59 4.47
CA LEU A 418 -11.48 -11.54 3.69
C LEU A 418 -11.39 -12.91 4.39
N PRO A 419 -11.03 -13.99 3.66
CA PRO A 419 -10.84 -15.31 4.24
C PRO A 419 -9.88 -15.31 5.44
N ARG A 420 -10.25 -15.97 6.54
CA ARG A 420 -9.53 -15.92 7.83
C ARG A 420 -8.32 -16.86 7.93
N GLY A 421 -7.98 -17.60 6.89
CA GLY A 421 -6.85 -18.53 6.89
C GLY A 421 -5.52 -17.85 7.22
N ALA A 422 -4.77 -18.36 8.19
CA ALA A 422 -3.48 -17.82 8.60
C ALA A 422 -2.37 -17.99 7.53
N GLY A 423 -2.50 -18.98 6.65
CA GLY A 423 -1.56 -19.28 5.56
C GLY A 423 -1.80 -18.45 4.28
N ALA A 424 -2.93 -17.74 4.18
CA ALA A 424 -3.32 -17.03 2.95
C ALA A 424 -2.72 -15.61 2.90
N ILE A 425 -1.42 -15.49 2.60
CA ILE A 425 -0.70 -14.22 2.55
C ILE A 425 -1.33 -13.21 1.57
N THR A 426 -1.91 -13.70 0.46
CA THR A 426 -2.59 -12.84 -0.51
C THR A 426 -3.76 -12.05 0.08
N THR A 427 -4.33 -12.50 1.20
CA THR A 427 -5.35 -11.72 1.92
C THR A 427 -4.77 -10.46 2.57
N MET A 428 -3.49 -10.44 2.93
CA MET A 428 -2.80 -9.24 3.40
C MET A 428 -2.58 -8.24 2.25
N VAL A 429 -2.25 -8.75 1.06
CA VAL A 429 -2.09 -7.91 -0.15
C VAL A 429 -3.42 -7.24 -0.53
N LYS A 430 -4.54 -7.95 -0.36
CA LYS A 430 -5.88 -7.46 -0.70
C LYS A 430 -6.51 -6.58 0.38
N ALA A 431 -6.09 -6.71 1.64
CA ALA A 431 -6.70 -6.01 2.76
C ALA A 431 -6.47 -4.49 2.69
N ASP A 432 -7.52 -3.74 2.99
CA ASP A 432 -7.45 -2.30 3.21
C ASP A 432 -7.19 -1.99 4.69
N GLY A 433 -7.55 -2.91 5.58
CA GLY A 433 -7.35 -2.73 7.01
C GLY A 433 -7.63 -3.98 7.85
N PHE A 434 -7.45 -3.79 9.15
CA PHE A 434 -7.83 -4.74 10.17
C PHE A 434 -9.03 -4.23 10.98
N LEU A 435 -10.06 -5.07 11.08
CA LEU A 435 -11.06 -4.97 12.13
C LEU A 435 -10.56 -5.76 13.34
N ARG A 436 -10.38 -5.09 14.47
CA ARG A 436 -9.98 -5.72 15.74
C ARG A 436 -11.23 -6.05 16.55
N VAL A 437 -11.40 -7.33 16.90
CA VAL A 437 -12.49 -7.77 17.76
C VAL A 437 -11.90 -8.10 19.14
N PRO A 438 -12.33 -7.39 20.20
CA PRO A 438 -11.79 -7.60 21.55
C PRO A 438 -12.06 -9.02 22.10
N PRO A 439 -11.24 -9.49 23.06
CA PRO A 439 -11.33 -10.88 23.56
C PRO A 439 -12.66 -11.24 24.25
N LEU A 440 -13.40 -10.24 24.72
CA LEU A 440 -14.67 -10.44 25.43
C LEU A 440 -15.92 -10.22 24.54
N VAL A 441 -15.73 -10.14 23.22
CA VAL A 441 -16.79 -9.89 22.25
C VAL A 441 -16.95 -11.11 21.32
N GLU A 442 -18.16 -11.66 21.23
CA GLU A 442 -18.47 -12.83 20.38
C GLU A 442 -18.57 -12.52 18.88
N GLY A 443 -18.31 -11.28 18.50
CA GLY A 443 -18.36 -10.81 17.12
C GLY A 443 -19.05 -9.46 16.98
N ILE A 444 -19.25 -9.06 15.74
CA ILE A 444 -19.87 -7.80 15.32
C ILE A 444 -21.21 -8.12 14.69
N ASN A 445 -22.27 -7.39 15.02
CA ASN A 445 -23.58 -7.62 14.41
C ASN A 445 -23.68 -6.91 13.05
N ALA A 446 -24.63 -7.35 12.24
CA ALA A 446 -24.99 -6.67 11.01
C ALA A 446 -25.52 -5.26 11.34
N GLY A 447 -25.02 -4.25 10.64
CA GLY A 447 -25.37 -2.84 10.84
C GLY A 447 -24.53 -2.10 11.89
N ASP A 448 -23.72 -2.80 12.69
CA ASP A 448 -22.83 -2.15 13.64
C ASP A 448 -21.77 -1.32 12.92
N GLU A 449 -21.54 -0.10 13.41
CA GLU A 449 -20.41 0.75 13.03
C GLU A 449 -19.20 0.36 13.89
N VAL A 450 -18.05 0.15 13.23
CA VAL A 450 -16.80 -0.32 13.84
C VAL A 450 -15.60 0.44 13.33
N GLU A 451 -14.55 0.54 14.13
CA GLU A 451 -13.27 1.11 13.70
C GLU A 451 -12.43 0.06 12.95
N VAL A 452 -11.95 0.44 11.77
CA VAL A 452 -10.99 -0.32 10.97
C VAL A 452 -9.65 0.40 10.97
N GLU A 453 -8.59 -0.30 11.41
CA GLU A 453 -7.21 0.17 11.34
C GLU A 453 -6.68 -0.01 9.92
N LEU A 454 -6.34 1.09 9.23
CA LEU A 454 -5.92 1.06 7.84
C LEU A 454 -4.51 0.50 7.66
N LEU A 455 -4.32 -0.24 6.56
CA LEU A 455 -3.04 -0.76 6.07
C LEU A 455 -2.52 0.05 4.87
N ARG A 456 -3.33 0.97 4.35
CA ARG A 456 -3.02 1.84 3.20
C ARG A 456 -3.64 3.22 3.40
N PRO A 457 -3.23 4.24 2.62
CA PRO A 457 -3.82 5.57 2.71
C PRO A 457 -5.34 5.56 2.54
N ALA A 458 -6.04 6.38 3.32
CA ALA A 458 -7.51 6.47 3.27
C ALA A 458 -8.03 6.88 1.88
N ALA A 459 -7.27 7.69 1.14
CA ALA A 459 -7.63 8.10 -0.22
C ALA A 459 -7.76 6.92 -1.20
N GLU A 460 -7.02 5.83 -1.00
CA GLU A 460 -7.11 4.63 -1.84
C GLU A 460 -8.41 3.84 -1.59
N VAL A 461 -9.05 4.04 -0.44
CA VAL A 461 -10.32 3.37 -0.09
C VAL A 461 -11.48 3.92 -0.91
N GLU A 462 -11.48 5.21 -1.23
CA GLU A 462 -12.55 5.87 -1.99
C GLU A 462 -12.68 5.34 -3.43
N GLY A 463 -11.58 4.85 -4.03
CA GLY A 463 -11.58 4.22 -5.35
C GLY A 463 -11.99 2.75 -5.37
N THR A 464 -12.43 2.18 -4.24
CA THR A 464 -12.73 0.74 -4.15
C THR A 464 -14.17 0.44 -4.59
N VAL A 465 -14.32 -0.41 -5.59
CA VAL A 465 -15.59 -0.98 -6.06
C VAL A 465 -15.84 -2.32 -5.34
N LEU A 466 -16.87 -2.39 -4.51
CA LEU A 466 -17.29 -3.62 -3.86
C LEU A 466 -18.05 -4.50 -4.84
N VAL A 467 -17.50 -5.68 -5.12
CA VAL A 467 -18.08 -6.71 -5.99
C VAL A 467 -18.48 -7.90 -5.15
N THR A 468 -19.71 -8.33 -5.26
CA THR A 468 -20.21 -9.51 -4.55
C THR A 468 -20.72 -10.56 -5.54
N GLY A 469 -20.84 -11.81 -5.14
CA GLY A 469 -21.44 -12.84 -5.99
C GLY A 469 -20.54 -14.01 -6.32
N SER A 470 -20.55 -14.44 -7.57
CA SER A 470 -19.75 -15.57 -8.01
C SER A 470 -18.31 -15.20 -8.27
N HIS A 471 -17.40 -16.06 -7.85
CA HIS A 471 -15.98 -15.87 -8.13
C HIS A 471 -15.66 -16.18 -9.59
N ASP A 472 -14.89 -15.31 -10.22
CA ASP A 472 -14.28 -15.56 -11.53
C ASP A 472 -12.93 -14.83 -11.67
N PRO A 473 -11.91 -15.48 -12.27
CA PRO A 473 -10.61 -14.84 -12.53
C PRO A 473 -10.69 -13.59 -13.42
N MET A 474 -11.71 -13.49 -14.27
CA MET A 474 -11.90 -12.34 -15.18
C MET A 474 -12.18 -11.03 -14.44
N LEU A 475 -12.64 -11.08 -13.21
CA LEU A 475 -12.75 -9.88 -12.36
C LEU A 475 -11.37 -9.25 -12.09
N GLY A 476 -10.32 -10.07 -11.94
CA GLY A 476 -8.95 -9.56 -11.81
C GLY A 476 -8.40 -9.00 -13.13
N VAL A 477 -8.78 -9.57 -14.27
CA VAL A 477 -8.44 -9.04 -15.60
C VAL A 477 -9.12 -7.68 -15.80
N LEU A 478 -10.41 -7.58 -15.46
CA LEU A 478 -11.17 -6.32 -15.51
C LEU A 478 -10.53 -5.24 -14.62
N GLU A 479 -10.12 -5.60 -13.39
CA GLU A 479 -9.42 -4.67 -12.49
C GLU A 479 -8.13 -4.13 -13.12
N ASN A 480 -7.32 -5.00 -13.73
CA ASN A 480 -6.06 -4.59 -14.34
C ASN A 480 -6.26 -3.62 -15.52
N VAL A 481 -7.26 -3.88 -16.36
CA VAL A 481 -7.58 -2.97 -17.46
C VAL A 481 -8.15 -1.64 -16.94
N LEU A 482 -9.07 -1.69 -15.96
CA LEU A 482 -9.62 -0.49 -15.35
C LEU A 482 -8.55 0.43 -14.75
N LYS A 483 -7.50 -0.14 -14.17
CA LYS A 483 -6.38 0.60 -13.58
C LYS A 483 -5.52 1.37 -14.58
N MET A 484 -5.60 1.07 -15.85
CA MET A 484 -4.84 1.82 -16.88
C MET A 484 -5.35 3.25 -16.99
N ASP A 485 -6.68 3.44 -16.92
CA ASP A 485 -7.32 4.75 -16.98
C ASP A 485 -7.57 5.32 -15.58
N PHE A 486 -7.78 4.45 -14.57
CA PHE A 486 -8.07 4.80 -13.19
C PHE A 486 -7.12 4.09 -12.22
N PRO A 487 -5.87 4.56 -12.05
CA PRO A 487 -4.83 3.89 -11.25
C PRO A 487 -5.22 3.63 -9.79
N SER A 488 -6.06 4.48 -9.20
CA SER A 488 -6.56 4.34 -7.82
C SER A 488 -7.72 3.35 -7.68
N SER A 489 -8.30 2.85 -8.78
CA SER A 489 -9.41 1.90 -8.73
C SER A 489 -8.98 0.53 -8.20
N LYS A 490 -9.89 -0.13 -7.50
CA LYS A 490 -9.72 -1.49 -6.96
C LYS A 490 -11.04 -2.23 -7.01
N LEU A 491 -11.04 -3.49 -7.43
CA LEU A 491 -12.19 -4.37 -7.31
C LEU A 491 -12.06 -5.27 -6.06
N ALA A 492 -12.80 -4.94 -5.01
CA ALA A 492 -12.85 -5.75 -3.80
C ALA A 492 -13.91 -6.83 -3.92
N THR A 493 -13.49 -8.05 -4.26
CA THR A 493 -14.40 -9.16 -4.58
C THR A 493 -14.74 -10.02 -3.36
N SER A 494 -16.03 -10.28 -3.13
CA SER A 494 -16.56 -11.17 -2.11
C SER A 494 -17.30 -12.36 -2.74
N SER A 495 -16.71 -13.55 -2.64
CA SER A 495 -17.23 -14.78 -3.26
C SER A 495 -18.30 -15.43 -2.37
N VAL A 496 -19.54 -15.02 -2.51
CA VAL A 496 -20.69 -15.53 -1.73
C VAL A 496 -21.68 -16.36 -2.55
N GLY A 497 -21.43 -16.49 -3.87
CA GLY A 497 -22.33 -17.12 -4.85
C GLY A 497 -23.32 -16.12 -5.46
N SER A 498 -23.79 -16.43 -6.67
CA SER A 498 -24.64 -15.51 -7.48
C SER A 498 -25.89 -15.05 -6.74
N LEU A 499 -26.64 -15.97 -6.14
CA LEU A 499 -27.88 -15.68 -5.43
C LEU A 499 -27.67 -14.73 -4.24
N ALA A 500 -26.71 -15.06 -3.37
CA ALA A 500 -26.39 -14.22 -2.21
C ALA A 500 -25.80 -12.87 -2.64
N GLY A 501 -25.10 -12.82 -3.77
CA GLY A 501 -24.58 -11.60 -4.36
C GLY A 501 -25.69 -10.66 -4.81
N LEU A 502 -26.70 -11.14 -5.52
CA LEU A 502 -27.87 -10.33 -5.91
C LEU A 502 -28.63 -9.79 -4.70
N LEU A 503 -28.83 -10.62 -3.67
CA LEU A 503 -29.49 -10.17 -2.45
C LEU A 503 -28.68 -9.11 -1.70
N ALA A 504 -27.36 -9.23 -1.66
CA ALA A 504 -26.48 -8.21 -1.07
C ALA A 504 -26.52 -6.90 -1.88
N LEU A 505 -26.52 -6.98 -3.22
CA LEU A 505 -26.70 -5.83 -4.09
C LEU A 505 -28.04 -5.11 -3.80
N GLY A 506 -29.12 -5.89 -3.66
CA GLY A 506 -30.45 -5.38 -3.31
C GLY A 506 -30.49 -4.62 -1.99
N ARG A 507 -29.70 -5.04 -1.00
CA ARG A 507 -29.58 -4.36 0.29
C ARG A 507 -28.63 -3.16 0.29
N GLY A 508 -27.99 -2.85 -0.86
CA GLY A 508 -26.99 -1.77 -0.95
C GLY A 508 -25.71 -2.10 -0.20
N GLU A 509 -25.28 -3.38 -0.22
CA GLU A 509 -24.06 -3.85 0.41
C GLU A 509 -22.88 -3.96 -0.59
N ALA A 510 -23.12 -3.69 -1.87
CA ALA A 510 -22.13 -3.72 -2.94
C ALA A 510 -22.51 -2.76 -4.07
N HIS A 511 -21.54 -2.39 -4.89
CA HIS A 511 -21.75 -1.59 -6.11
C HIS A 511 -22.25 -2.45 -7.26
N MET A 512 -21.74 -3.67 -7.36
CA MET A 512 -22.14 -4.63 -8.39
C MET A 512 -22.12 -6.07 -7.89
N ALA A 513 -22.93 -6.91 -8.56
CA ALA A 513 -22.95 -8.34 -8.33
C ALA A 513 -22.53 -9.10 -9.61
N ALA A 514 -21.69 -10.10 -9.43
CA ALA A 514 -21.28 -11.02 -10.49
C ALA A 514 -22.15 -12.29 -10.43
N THR A 515 -22.83 -12.64 -11.53
CA THR A 515 -23.87 -13.68 -11.53
C THR A 515 -23.88 -14.52 -12.81
N HIS A 516 -24.32 -15.78 -12.68
CA HIS A 516 -24.47 -16.75 -13.76
C HIS A 516 -25.56 -17.77 -13.40
N LEU A 517 -26.75 -17.31 -13.04
CA LEU A 517 -27.87 -18.16 -12.64
C LEU A 517 -28.65 -18.60 -13.88
N LEU A 518 -28.71 -19.90 -14.10
CA LEU A 518 -29.56 -20.50 -15.12
C LEU A 518 -30.99 -20.62 -14.59
N ASP A 519 -31.94 -20.08 -15.31
CA ASP A 519 -33.34 -20.35 -15.09
C ASP A 519 -33.73 -21.63 -15.86
N PRO A 520 -34.10 -22.71 -15.14
CA PRO A 520 -34.40 -23.98 -15.78
C PRO A 520 -35.68 -23.97 -16.63
N ASP A 521 -36.61 -23.06 -16.36
CA ASP A 521 -37.92 -22.96 -17.08
C ASP A 521 -37.74 -22.28 -18.44
N THR A 522 -36.87 -21.27 -18.52
CA THR A 522 -36.69 -20.47 -19.73
C THR A 522 -35.40 -20.80 -20.49
N GLY A 523 -34.43 -21.48 -19.84
CA GLY A 523 -33.09 -21.71 -20.36
C GLY A 523 -32.25 -20.44 -20.51
N THR A 524 -32.67 -19.33 -19.89
CA THR A 524 -31.96 -18.06 -19.95
C THR A 524 -31.18 -17.79 -18.66
N TYR A 525 -30.12 -16.96 -18.77
CA TYR A 525 -29.27 -16.63 -17.62
C TYR A 525 -29.68 -15.31 -16.98
N ASN A 526 -29.69 -15.27 -15.65
CA ASN A 526 -29.70 -14.12 -14.75
C ASN A 526 -30.98 -13.29 -14.72
N LEU A 527 -31.61 -12.98 -15.88
CA LEU A 527 -32.72 -12.02 -15.96
C LEU A 527 -33.94 -12.38 -15.07
N PRO A 528 -34.46 -13.64 -15.07
CA PRO A 528 -35.61 -14.01 -14.23
C PRO A 528 -35.26 -13.90 -12.73
N ASP A 529 -34.06 -14.29 -12.34
CA ASP A 529 -33.64 -14.20 -10.93
C ASP A 529 -33.45 -12.77 -10.47
N ILE A 530 -32.88 -11.87 -11.30
CA ILE A 530 -32.73 -10.45 -11.00
C ILE A 530 -34.12 -9.84 -10.79
N GLN A 531 -35.04 -10.07 -11.72
CA GLN A 531 -36.42 -9.56 -11.63
C GLN A 531 -37.17 -10.08 -10.39
N ARG A 532 -36.93 -11.32 -9.99
CA ARG A 532 -37.58 -11.94 -8.83
C ARG A 532 -36.97 -11.48 -7.50
N LEU A 533 -35.65 -11.32 -7.43
CA LEU A 533 -34.93 -11.09 -6.17
C LEU A 533 -34.75 -9.62 -5.81
N ILE A 534 -34.61 -8.76 -6.80
CA ILE A 534 -34.33 -7.33 -6.61
C ILE A 534 -35.21 -6.45 -7.53
N PRO A 535 -36.53 -6.67 -7.61
CA PRO A 535 -37.40 -5.99 -8.58
C PRO A 535 -37.45 -4.46 -8.43
N GLU A 536 -37.23 -3.97 -7.21
CA GLU A 536 -37.31 -2.54 -6.87
C GLU A 536 -35.93 -1.79 -7.06
N VAL A 537 -34.86 -2.50 -7.40
CA VAL A 537 -33.53 -1.90 -7.50
C VAL A 537 -33.22 -1.58 -8.95
N PRO A 538 -33.03 -0.31 -9.30
CA PRO A 538 -32.57 0.06 -10.64
C PRO A 538 -31.15 -0.50 -10.88
N VAL A 539 -31.01 -1.29 -11.95
CA VAL A 539 -29.72 -1.93 -12.28
C VAL A 539 -29.44 -1.93 -13.78
N ARG A 540 -28.17 -1.88 -14.13
CA ARG A 540 -27.66 -2.23 -15.46
C ARG A 540 -27.06 -3.61 -15.44
N ILE A 541 -27.32 -4.40 -16.45
CA ILE A 541 -26.84 -5.78 -16.59
C ILE A 541 -25.96 -5.85 -17.81
N VAL A 542 -24.68 -6.15 -17.61
CA VAL A 542 -23.68 -6.18 -18.70
C VAL A 542 -22.94 -7.49 -18.68
N THR A 543 -22.85 -8.16 -19.84
CA THR A 543 -22.10 -9.41 -19.95
C THR A 543 -20.60 -9.14 -19.89
N LEU A 544 -19.89 -9.77 -18.93
CA LEU A 544 -18.43 -9.74 -18.87
C LEU A 544 -17.82 -10.72 -19.86
N ALA A 545 -18.30 -11.96 -19.87
CA ALA A 545 -17.84 -12.99 -20.80
C ALA A 545 -18.84 -14.15 -20.86
N VAL A 546 -18.77 -14.94 -21.92
CA VAL A 546 -19.35 -16.29 -21.95
C VAL A 546 -18.26 -17.27 -21.56
N ARG A 547 -18.53 -18.17 -20.62
CA ARG A 547 -17.55 -19.14 -20.13
C ARG A 547 -18.03 -20.56 -20.28
N GLU A 548 -17.07 -21.44 -20.53
CA GLU A 548 -17.33 -22.86 -20.73
C GLU A 548 -17.31 -23.59 -19.38
N GLN A 549 -18.41 -24.27 -19.07
CA GLN A 549 -18.57 -25.14 -17.91
C GLN A 549 -18.43 -26.61 -18.33
N GLY A 550 -17.80 -27.41 -17.50
CA GLY A 550 -17.61 -28.83 -17.79
C GLY A 550 -17.05 -29.61 -16.61
N LEU A 551 -16.90 -30.91 -16.83
CA LEU A 551 -16.30 -31.80 -15.85
C LEU A 551 -14.77 -31.67 -15.93
N LEU A 552 -14.17 -31.41 -14.78
CA LEU A 552 -12.74 -31.48 -14.54
C LEU A 552 -12.41 -32.93 -14.16
N VAL A 553 -11.46 -33.53 -14.85
CA VAL A 553 -11.02 -34.91 -14.61
C VAL A 553 -9.50 -35.01 -14.64
N ALA A 554 -8.94 -36.04 -14.04
CA ALA A 554 -7.49 -36.23 -14.05
C ALA A 554 -6.96 -36.37 -15.49
N PRO A 555 -5.68 -36.04 -15.76
CA PRO A 555 -5.07 -36.13 -17.07
C PRO A 555 -5.23 -37.53 -17.68
N GLY A 556 -5.59 -37.60 -18.94
CA GLY A 556 -5.89 -38.84 -19.67
C GLY A 556 -7.28 -39.42 -19.40
N ASN A 557 -8.13 -38.73 -18.60
CA ASN A 557 -9.50 -39.15 -18.28
C ASN A 557 -9.58 -40.63 -17.94
N PRO A 558 -8.97 -41.09 -16.85
CA PRO A 558 -8.76 -42.52 -16.54
C PRO A 558 -10.06 -43.32 -16.39
N HIS A 559 -11.17 -42.62 -16.09
CA HIS A 559 -12.49 -43.26 -15.95
C HIS A 559 -13.32 -43.20 -17.23
N GLY A 560 -12.82 -42.57 -18.29
CA GLY A 560 -13.49 -42.51 -19.59
C GLY A 560 -14.82 -41.74 -19.56
N LEU A 561 -14.95 -40.75 -18.65
CA LEU A 561 -16.16 -39.93 -18.53
C LEU A 561 -16.39 -39.12 -19.81
N ARG A 562 -17.64 -38.99 -20.26
CA ARG A 562 -18.04 -38.26 -21.46
C ARG A 562 -19.01 -37.14 -21.18
N GLY A 563 -19.64 -37.11 -19.98
CA GLY A 563 -20.60 -36.12 -19.57
C GLY A 563 -21.21 -36.41 -18.20
N ILE A 564 -22.18 -35.61 -17.81
CA ILE A 564 -22.82 -35.64 -16.50
C ILE A 564 -23.47 -37.02 -16.22
N SER A 565 -24.03 -37.67 -17.25
CA SER A 565 -24.67 -38.98 -17.12
C SER A 565 -23.72 -40.09 -16.63
N ASP A 566 -22.42 -39.92 -16.81
CA ASP A 566 -21.45 -40.91 -16.37
C ASP A 566 -21.11 -40.79 -14.88
N LEU A 567 -21.53 -39.75 -14.19
CA LEU A 567 -21.26 -39.54 -12.75
C LEU A 567 -21.94 -40.59 -11.84
N VAL A 568 -22.97 -41.33 -12.35
CA VAL A 568 -23.61 -42.40 -11.61
C VAL A 568 -22.90 -43.76 -11.73
N GLN A 569 -21.79 -43.84 -12.46
CA GLN A 569 -20.99 -45.05 -12.57
C GLN A 569 -20.41 -45.41 -11.21
N ALA A 570 -20.40 -46.71 -10.90
CA ALA A 570 -19.86 -47.20 -9.64
C ALA A 570 -18.38 -46.86 -9.47
N GLY A 571 -18.02 -46.26 -8.36
CA GLY A 571 -16.64 -45.93 -8.00
C GLY A 571 -16.17 -44.53 -8.50
N ILE A 572 -17.04 -43.73 -9.11
CA ILE A 572 -16.74 -42.34 -9.42
C ILE A 572 -17.05 -41.48 -8.20
N ARG A 573 -16.02 -40.84 -7.63
CA ARG A 573 -16.16 -39.87 -6.54
C ARG A 573 -16.27 -38.49 -7.14
N PHE A 574 -17.30 -37.75 -6.76
CA PHE A 574 -17.59 -36.43 -7.26
C PHE A 574 -17.47 -35.38 -6.17
N VAL A 575 -17.14 -34.13 -6.53
CA VAL A 575 -17.24 -32.97 -5.67
C VAL A 575 -18.10 -31.88 -6.33
N ASN A 576 -18.99 -31.32 -5.56
CA ASN A 576 -19.95 -30.33 -6.01
C ASN A 576 -19.59 -28.92 -5.56
N ARG A 577 -20.23 -27.94 -6.14
CA ARG A 577 -20.22 -26.57 -5.64
C ARG A 577 -21.27 -26.39 -4.55
N GLN A 578 -21.07 -25.37 -3.69
CA GLN A 578 -22.02 -25.05 -2.63
C GLN A 578 -23.44 -24.77 -3.19
N ARG A 579 -24.45 -25.02 -2.39
CA ARG A 579 -25.84 -24.70 -2.71
C ARG A 579 -26.01 -23.22 -3.03
N GLY A 580 -26.74 -22.90 -4.09
CA GLY A 580 -26.93 -21.52 -4.59
C GLY A 580 -25.79 -21.02 -5.51
N ALA A 581 -24.79 -21.83 -5.81
CA ALA A 581 -23.85 -21.54 -6.89
C ALA A 581 -24.48 -21.87 -8.25
N GLY A 582 -24.31 -21.00 -9.26
CA GLY A 582 -24.84 -21.25 -10.61
C GLY A 582 -24.37 -22.56 -11.22
N THR A 583 -23.11 -22.96 -10.99
CA THR A 583 -22.57 -24.27 -11.43
C THR A 583 -23.32 -25.45 -10.80
N ARG A 584 -23.81 -25.32 -9.54
CA ARG A 584 -24.66 -26.33 -8.90
C ARG A 584 -26.03 -26.38 -9.55
N VAL A 585 -26.62 -25.22 -9.82
CA VAL A 585 -27.91 -25.11 -10.53
C VAL A 585 -27.82 -25.71 -11.92
N LEU A 586 -26.71 -25.46 -12.64
CA LEU A 586 -26.46 -26.07 -13.95
C LEU A 586 -26.35 -27.59 -13.87
N LEU A 587 -25.64 -28.14 -12.87
CA LEU A 587 -25.58 -29.57 -12.65
C LEU A 587 -26.98 -30.18 -12.42
N ASP A 588 -27.73 -29.57 -11.50
CA ASP A 588 -29.06 -30.06 -11.11
C ASP A 588 -30.03 -30.02 -12.32
N PHE A 589 -29.96 -28.99 -13.15
CA PHE A 589 -30.71 -28.87 -14.40
C PHE A 589 -30.39 -30.02 -15.38
N HIS A 590 -29.12 -30.34 -15.61
CA HIS A 590 -28.76 -31.43 -16.50
C HIS A 590 -29.07 -32.81 -15.92
N LEU A 591 -29.02 -32.98 -14.60
CA LEU A 591 -29.46 -34.23 -13.94
C LEU A 591 -30.95 -34.44 -14.10
N GLU A 592 -31.78 -33.38 -13.94
CA GLU A 592 -33.21 -33.44 -14.15
C GLU A 592 -33.57 -33.78 -15.60
N GLN A 593 -32.92 -33.10 -16.57
CA GLN A 593 -33.12 -33.41 -18.00
C GLN A 593 -32.75 -34.86 -18.35
N ALA A 594 -31.70 -35.40 -17.70
CA ALA A 594 -31.28 -36.76 -17.92
C ALA A 594 -32.10 -37.80 -17.12
N GLY A 595 -33.02 -37.37 -16.25
CA GLY A 595 -33.78 -38.22 -15.35
C GLY A 595 -32.90 -38.94 -14.32
N ILE A 596 -31.82 -38.31 -13.90
CA ILE A 596 -30.85 -38.87 -12.96
C ILE A 596 -31.15 -38.37 -11.54
N ASP A 597 -31.35 -39.29 -10.61
CA ASP A 597 -31.47 -38.99 -9.20
C ASP A 597 -30.11 -38.57 -8.63
N PRO A 598 -29.97 -37.34 -8.08
CA PRO A 598 -28.73 -36.88 -7.47
C PRO A 598 -28.16 -37.80 -6.39
N ASP A 599 -28.99 -38.49 -5.64
CA ASP A 599 -28.57 -39.43 -4.58
C ASP A 599 -27.76 -40.63 -5.11
N ARG A 600 -27.75 -40.83 -6.42
CA ARG A 600 -26.94 -41.87 -7.08
C ARG A 600 -25.49 -41.45 -7.35
N ILE A 601 -25.18 -40.17 -7.15
CA ILE A 601 -23.83 -39.62 -7.37
C ILE A 601 -23.07 -39.65 -6.06
N ASP A 602 -22.01 -40.44 -5.98
CA ASP A 602 -21.15 -40.48 -4.80
C ASP A 602 -20.39 -39.12 -4.65
N GLY A 603 -20.69 -38.39 -3.56
CA GLY A 603 -20.11 -37.09 -3.30
C GLY A 603 -20.95 -35.89 -3.78
N TYR A 604 -22.22 -36.10 -4.20
CA TYR A 604 -23.09 -35.00 -4.58
C TYR A 604 -23.27 -33.93 -3.47
N ASP A 605 -23.24 -34.29 -2.21
CA ASP A 605 -23.31 -33.38 -1.06
C ASP A 605 -21.93 -32.92 -0.55
N HIS A 606 -20.83 -33.36 -1.15
CA HIS A 606 -19.50 -32.85 -0.85
C HIS A 606 -19.31 -31.50 -1.55
N GLU A 607 -19.25 -30.43 -0.76
CA GLU A 607 -19.25 -29.05 -1.30
C GLU A 607 -17.91 -28.34 -1.21
N VAL A 608 -17.55 -27.61 -2.27
CA VAL A 608 -16.44 -26.66 -2.33
C VAL A 608 -16.91 -25.29 -2.82
N PHE A 609 -16.17 -24.23 -2.44
CA PHE A 609 -16.64 -22.84 -2.62
C PHE A 609 -16.09 -22.13 -3.86
N THR A 610 -15.08 -22.66 -4.55
CA THR A 610 -14.46 -22.04 -5.73
C THR A 610 -14.19 -23.05 -6.83
N HIS A 611 -14.13 -22.64 -8.08
CA HIS A 611 -13.74 -23.50 -9.20
C HIS A 611 -12.31 -24.04 -9.02
N THR A 612 -11.40 -23.24 -8.46
CA THR A 612 -10.05 -23.67 -8.12
C THR A 612 -10.06 -24.79 -7.05
N ALA A 613 -10.93 -24.70 -6.04
CA ALA A 613 -11.05 -25.76 -5.03
C ALA A 613 -11.57 -27.07 -5.63
N THR A 614 -12.50 -27.01 -6.60
CA THR A 614 -12.91 -28.18 -7.39
C THR A 614 -11.73 -28.79 -8.13
N ALA A 615 -10.96 -27.98 -8.85
CA ALA A 615 -9.79 -28.42 -9.60
C ALA A 615 -8.70 -29.02 -8.68
N VAL A 616 -8.45 -28.42 -7.51
CA VAL A 616 -7.53 -28.95 -6.50
C VAL A 616 -8.00 -30.31 -5.98
N ALA A 617 -9.30 -30.49 -5.70
CA ALA A 617 -9.83 -31.77 -5.23
C ALA A 617 -9.61 -32.91 -6.26
N VAL A 618 -9.78 -32.61 -7.55
CA VAL A 618 -9.51 -33.55 -8.64
C VAL A 618 -8.00 -33.81 -8.81
N SER A 619 -7.18 -32.73 -8.86
CA SER A 619 -5.73 -32.85 -9.09
C SER A 619 -5.01 -33.59 -7.94
N SER A 620 -5.52 -33.51 -6.73
CA SER A 620 -5.00 -34.21 -5.55
C SER A 620 -5.48 -35.69 -5.45
N GLY A 621 -6.37 -36.13 -6.35
CA GLY A 621 -6.94 -37.47 -6.31
C GLY A 621 -7.93 -37.73 -5.16
N LEU A 622 -8.39 -36.66 -4.47
CA LEU A 622 -9.44 -36.78 -3.45
C LEU A 622 -10.77 -37.21 -4.08
N VAL A 623 -11.05 -36.73 -5.28
CA VAL A 623 -12.20 -37.07 -6.11
C VAL A 623 -11.77 -37.33 -7.55
N ASP A 624 -12.65 -37.97 -8.32
CA ASP A 624 -12.36 -38.34 -9.70
C ASP A 624 -12.93 -37.34 -10.71
N ALA A 625 -13.97 -36.59 -10.31
CA ALA A 625 -14.56 -35.55 -11.13
C ALA A 625 -15.15 -34.42 -10.28
N GLY A 626 -15.28 -33.23 -10.90
CA GLY A 626 -16.01 -32.06 -10.35
C GLY A 626 -16.44 -31.16 -11.46
N LEU A 627 -17.56 -30.40 -11.28
CA LEU A 627 -18.02 -29.44 -12.28
C LEU A 627 -17.39 -28.06 -12.04
N GLY A 628 -16.86 -27.45 -13.11
CA GLY A 628 -16.24 -26.13 -13.04
C GLY A 628 -15.90 -25.55 -14.39
N VAL A 629 -15.17 -24.42 -14.39
CA VAL A 629 -14.75 -23.69 -15.59
C VAL A 629 -13.48 -24.28 -16.21
N ARG A 630 -13.35 -24.21 -17.54
CA ARG A 630 -12.16 -24.71 -18.28
C ARG A 630 -10.85 -24.10 -17.79
N SER A 631 -10.85 -22.79 -17.44
CA SER A 631 -9.65 -22.13 -16.95
C SER A 631 -9.11 -22.72 -15.64
N ALA A 632 -9.98 -23.22 -14.76
CA ALA A 632 -9.55 -23.90 -13.53
C ALA A 632 -8.91 -25.27 -13.82
N ALA A 633 -9.41 -26.01 -14.81
CA ALA A 633 -8.78 -27.24 -15.29
C ALA A 633 -7.39 -26.97 -15.88
N ALA A 634 -7.29 -25.98 -16.77
CA ALA A 634 -6.03 -25.59 -17.44
C ALA A 634 -4.96 -25.16 -16.43
N ALA A 635 -5.33 -24.42 -15.39
CA ALA A 635 -4.41 -23.96 -14.34
C ALA A 635 -3.71 -25.07 -13.57
N LEU A 636 -4.34 -26.26 -13.47
CA LEU A 636 -3.82 -27.42 -12.74
C LEU A 636 -3.48 -28.61 -13.66
N GLY A 637 -3.46 -28.40 -14.98
CA GLY A 637 -3.12 -29.43 -15.96
C GLY A 637 -4.11 -30.59 -15.99
N LEU A 638 -5.39 -30.34 -15.68
CA LEU A 638 -6.48 -31.32 -15.74
C LEU A 638 -7.09 -31.38 -17.14
N ASP A 639 -7.66 -32.56 -17.49
CA ASP A 639 -8.50 -32.65 -18.66
C ASP A 639 -9.90 -32.10 -18.37
N PHE A 640 -10.56 -31.65 -19.43
CA PHE A 640 -11.84 -30.97 -19.37
C PHE A 640 -12.84 -31.56 -20.38
N ILE A 641 -14.03 -31.87 -19.88
CA ILE A 641 -15.13 -32.40 -20.69
C ILE A 641 -16.22 -31.33 -20.70
N SER A 642 -16.40 -30.68 -21.83
CA SER A 642 -17.39 -29.61 -22.00
C SER A 642 -18.80 -30.09 -21.72
N VAL A 643 -19.58 -29.32 -20.95
CA VAL A 643 -20.99 -29.64 -20.61
C VAL A 643 -21.89 -28.54 -21.17
N ASP A 644 -21.59 -27.27 -20.88
CA ASP A 644 -22.42 -26.16 -21.30
C ASP A 644 -21.64 -24.84 -21.38
N ARG A 645 -22.29 -23.79 -21.86
CA ARG A 645 -21.81 -22.42 -21.89
C ARG A 645 -22.74 -21.53 -21.07
N GLU A 646 -22.18 -20.64 -20.28
CA GLU A 646 -22.97 -19.76 -19.43
C GLU A 646 -22.55 -18.31 -19.58
N ASP A 647 -23.55 -17.41 -19.53
CA ASP A 647 -23.32 -15.99 -19.49
C ASP A 647 -22.90 -15.58 -18.08
N TYR A 648 -21.72 -14.98 -17.98
CA TYR A 648 -21.22 -14.37 -16.75
C TYR A 648 -21.44 -12.87 -16.83
N ASP A 649 -22.46 -12.40 -16.09
CA ASP A 649 -22.94 -11.03 -16.13
C ASP A 649 -22.53 -10.25 -14.87
N LEU A 650 -22.29 -8.97 -15.07
CA LEU A 650 -22.17 -7.97 -14.00
C LEU A 650 -23.49 -7.22 -13.88
N VAL A 651 -24.07 -7.19 -12.70
CA VAL A 651 -25.26 -6.44 -12.34
C VAL A 651 -24.83 -5.25 -11.51
N LEU A 652 -24.86 -4.07 -12.10
CA LEU A 652 -24.46 -2.81 -11.50
C LEU A 652 -25.69 -2.07 -10.98
N ARG A 653 -25.60 -1.47 -9.78
CA ARG A 653 -26.60 -0.49 -9.35
C ARG A 653 -26.56 0.71 -10.30
N GLU A 654 -27.71 1.28 -10.61
CA GLU A 654 -27.80 2.44 -11.52
C GLU A 654 -27.05 3.66 -10.98
N ASP A 655 -27.19 3.95 -9.68
CA ASP A 655 -26.48 5.05 -9.01
C ASP A 655 -24.94 4.91 -9.09
N PHE A 656 -24.42 3.68 -9.05
CA PHE A 656 -23.02 3.39 -9.26
C PHE A 656 -22.64 3.48 -10.74
N ALA A 657 -23.45 2.95 -11.64
CA ALA A 657 -23.18 2.94 -13.08
C ALA A 657 -23.06 4.37 -13.66
N GLU A 658 -23.76 5.35 -13.06
CA GLU A 658 -23.72 6.78 -13.39
C GLU A 658 -22.56 7.53 -12.69
N SER A 659 -21.79 6.88 -11.83
CA SER A 659 -20.61 7.47 -11.19
C SER A 659 -19.41 7.48 -12.15
N PRO A 660 -18.39 8.36 -11.96
CA PRO A 660 -17.21 8.38 -12.81
C PRO A 660 -16.49 7.01 -12.93
N ILE A 661 -16.41 6.26 -11.83
CA ILE A 661 -15.81 4.91 -11.83
C ILE A 661 -16.72 3.90 -12.54
N GLY A 662 -18.04 4.02 -12.37
CA GLY A 662 -19.02 3.17 -13.05
C GLY A 662 -19.01 3.39 -14.56
N GLU A 663 -19.00 4.64 -15.03
CA GLU A 663 -18.88 4.98 -16.44
C GLU A 663 -17.59 4.46 -17.06
N ALA A 664 -16.46 4.61 -16.34
CA ALA A 664 -15.18 4.06 -16.75
C ALA A 664 -15.22 2.53 -16.88
N LEU A 665 -15.78 1.85 -15.87
CA LEU A 665 -15.94 0.40 -15.89
C LEU A 665 -16.81 -0.06 -17.07
N LEU A 666 -17.89 0.65 -17.38
CA LEU A 666 -18.73 0.37 -18.55
C LEU A 666 -17.98 0.60 -19.86
N SER A 667 -17.16 1.64 -19.95
CA SER A 667 -16.27 1.89 -21.09
C SER A 667 -15.26 0.77 -21.28
N VAL A 668 -14.60 0.34 -20.23
CA VAL A 668 -13.65 -0.79 -20.25
C VAL A 668 -14.32 -2.08 -20.71
N LEU A 669 -15.55 -2.36 -20.25
CA LEU A 669 -16.33 -3.53 -20.69
C LEU A 669 -16.61 -3.53 -22.22
N GLN A 670 -16.69 -2.37 -22.83
CA GLN A 670 -16.88 -2.22 -24.29
C GLN A 670 -15.55 -2.21 -25.06
N GLY A 671 -14.42 -2.06 -24.36
CA GLY A 671 -13.09 -1.90 -24.93
C GLY A 671 -12.51 -3.17 -25.57
N GLU A 672 -11.68 -3.01 -26.59
CA GLU A 672 -10.99 -4.12 -27.25
C GLU A 672 -9.87 -4.73 -26.37
N GLU A 673 -9.31 -3.94 -25.47
CA GLU A 673 -8.22 -4.38 -24.60
C GLU A 673 -8.68 -5.45 -23.62
N LEU A 674 -9.83 -5.24 -22.98
CA LEU A 674 -10.45 -6.25 -22.12
C LEU A 674 -10.79 -7.52 -22.92
N ARG A 675 -11.35 -7.37 -24.11
CA ARG A 675 -11.66 -8.55 -24.96
C ARG A 675 -10.42 -9.35 -25.29
N ARG A 676 -9.34 -8.70 -25.71
CA ARG A 676 -8.05 -9.38 -25.99
C ARG A 676 -7.49 -10.08 -24.74
N ALA A 677 -7.59 -9.43 -23.59
CA ALA A 677 -7.13 -10.02 -22.34
C ALA A 677 -7.95 -11.25 -21.93
N ILE A 678 -9.28 -11.21 -22.06
CA ILE A 678 -10.16 -12.34 -21.78
C ILE A 678 -9.94 -13.49 -22.77
N ASP A 679 -9.86 -13.21 -24.08
CA ASP A 679 -9.65 -14.22 -25.15
C ASP A 679 -8.32 -14.98 -24.99
N SER A 680 -7.35 -14.41 -24.27
CA SER A 680 -6.09 -15.10 -23.94
C SER A 680 -6.25 -16.20 -22.91
N VAL A 681 -7.41 -16.28 -22.23
CA VAL A 681 -7.68 -17.27 -21.17
C VAL A 681 -8.55 -18.40 -21.70
N PRO A 682 -8.11 -19.66 -21.62
CA PRO A 682 -8.87 -20.81 -22.15
C PRO A 682 -10.28 -20.91 -21.57
N GLY A 683 -11.28 -21.11 -22.44
CA GLY A 683 -12.67 -21.35 -22.04
C GLY A 683 -13.50 -20.10 -21.81
N TYR A 684 -13.04 -18.95 -22.28
CA TYR A 684 -13.81 -17.70 -22.30
C TYR A 684 -14.03 -17.22 -23.74
N GLU A 685 -15.18 -16.61 -23.98
CA GLU A 685 -15.57 -16.01 -25.27
C GLU A 685 -16.04 -14.58 -25.02
N THR A 686 -15.65 -13.66 -25.89
CA THR A 686 -15.89 -12.21 -25.75
C THR A 686 -16.92 -11.65 -26.73
N ALA A 687 -17.56 -12.47 -27.56
CA ALA A 687 -18.54 -12.01 -28.56
C ALA A 687 -19.69 -11.19 -27.95
N SER A 688 -20.05 -11.45 -26.70
CA SER A 688 -21.09 -10.73 -25.94
C SER A 688 -20.55 -9.75 -24.91
N THR A 689 -19.23 -9.63 -24.74
CA THR A 689 -18.61 -8.74 -23.75
C THR A 689 -19.02 -7.30 -23.99
N GLY A 690 -19.45 -6.61 -22.91
CA GLY A 690 -19.97 -5.24 -22.96
C GLY A 690 -21.40 -5.11 -23.48
N ARG A 691 -22.07 -6.22 -23.81
CA ARG A 691 -23.48 -6.18 -24.22
C ARG A 691 -24.37 -5.98 -23.00
N GLU A 692 -25.18 -4.93 -23.06
CA GLU A 692 -26.20 -4.66 -22.05
C GLU A 692 -27.46 -5.50 -22.28
N LYS A 693 -27.95 -6.12 -21.22
CA LYS A 693 -29.21 -6.87 -21.18
C LYS A 693 -30.29 -6.02 -20.52
N LYS A 694 -31.50 -6.00 -21.12
CA LYS A 694 -32.63 -5.27 -20.55
C LYS A 694 -33.55 -6.21 -19.83
N LEU A 695 -33.97 -5.82 -18.62
CA LEU A 695 -35.12 -6.45 -17.97
C LEU A 695 -36.35 -6.11 -18.79
N ASN A 696 -37.13 -7.12 -19.21
CA ASN A 696 -38.43 -6.86 -19.85
C ASN A 696 -39.33 -6.17 -18.83
N PRO A 697 -39.95 -5.03 -19.17
CA PRO A 697 -40.99 -4.47 -18.29
C PRO A 697 -42.10 -5.50 -18.15
N SER A 698 -42.41 -5.84 -16.90
CA SER A 698 -43.56 -6.71 -16.52
C SER A 698 -44.87 -6.14 -16.99
#